data_151f4efd6d961ef75634a02bfbaa8dbe
#
_entry.id   151f4efd6d961ef75634a02bfbaa8dbe
#
_cell.length_a   1.000
_cell.length_b   1.000
_cell.length_c   1.000
_cell.angle_alpha   90.00
_cell.angle_beta   90.00
_cell.angle_gamma   90.00
#
_symmetry.space_group_name_H-M   'P 1'
#
loop_
_entity.id
_entity.type
_entity.pdbx_description
1 polymer ?
#
loop_
_entity_poly.entity_id
_entity_poly.type
_entity_poly.pdbx_seq_one_letter_code
_entity_poly.pdbx_strand_id
1 'polypeptide(L)'
;MPLMQKTLEIILSALREQGQPLDANALDRIIRARNRELRGPVRAVAKKKLLPFYQKVKESDPELWRSWDINDALEALLVRTLRMKPMRTASGVATVTVLTKPWPCASACLYCPNDIRMPKSYLADEPACQRAERNWFDPYLQVALRLRTLADMGHTTDKVELIVLGGTWTDYPREYRFWFTRELFRALNEAADADAQRASIAGRRAFYEHCGVLSERDDLAAFARNEQARVTCGELTYNQAIRELYGNDAGWQRASKSQTAELADVTLEHERNTQATHRSVGLVIETRPDCITPGALTEMRTLGATKVQIGIQSLDQHILDANLRRISLDRIGRAFELARLFGFKIHAHFMANLYRATPESDVAGYRALVTDRRFLPDEVKMYPCALVDGTGLVTHWRNGTWKPYTERELIDVLVANMQATPPYVRVSRMIRDISSHDIMAGNKKVNLRQMVDCELARRGGGVEEIRTREIGTRGADLTELALVEFPYETTVSSERFLQWVTPEGKIAGFLRLSLPKASAIEAARAEAKSERGAIGSTGCEAMPIEGKVISHQAARDIEPASASAQAERSAHDAFLLAAGAAMIREVHVYGAVAALGHASTGAQHTGLGRKLVARACEIAREAGYERINVISAVGTREYYATLGFEQHGLYQQKEL
;
A
#
# COMPACT_ATOMS: atom_id res chain seq x y z
N MET A 1 20.61 -29.30 13.98
CA MET A 1 20.66 -28.39 15.15
C MET A 1 22.10 -28.03 15.58
N PRO A 2 23.07 -28.94 15.80
CA PRO A 2 24.38 -28.55 16.34
C PRO A 2 25.18 -27.55 15.50
N LEU A 3 25.05 -27.60 14.17
CA LEU A 3 25.80 -26.68 13.28
C LEU A 3 25.27 -25.25 13.30
N MET A 4 23.97 -25.06 13.34
CA MET A 4 23.37 -23.72 13.45
C MET A 4 23.67 -23.09 14.80
N GLN A 5 23.62 -23.88 15.87
CA GLN A 5 24.01 -23.46 17.22
C GLN A 5 25.46 -22.98 17.25
N LYS A 6 26.41 -23.81 16.81
CA LYS A 6 27.86 -23.44 16.73
C LYS A 6 28.10 -22.19 15.89
N THR A 7 27.36 -22.05 14.77
CA THR A 7 27.48 -20.84 13.93
C THR A 7 27.02 -19.61 14.67
N LEU A 8 25.91 -19.71 15.42
CA LEU A 8 25.37 -18.61 16.20
C LEU A 8 26.34 -18.21 17.34
N GLU A 9 26.91 -19.18 18.04
CA GLU A 9 27.90 -18.96 19.10
C GLU A 9 29.13 -18.19 18.58
N ILE A 10 29.63 -18.53 17.39
CA ILE A 10 30.74 -17.79 16.74
C ILE A 10 30.34 -16.35 16.39
N ILE A 11 29.12 -16.17 15.88
CA ILE A 11 28.60 -14.83 15.59
C ILE A 11 28.49 -14.01 16.88
N LEU A 12 27.96 -14.59 17.96
CA LEU A 12 27.85 -13.93 19.27
C LEU A 12 29.22 -13.53 19.83
N SER A 13 30.23 -14.43 19.72
CA SER A 13 31.61 -14.11 20.13
C SER A 13 32.17 -12.92 19.35
N ALA A 14 32.04 -12.94 18.02
CA ALA A 14 32.50 -11.84 17.18
C ALA A 14 31.79 -10.51 17.48
N LEU A 15 30.50 -10.56 17.80
CA LEU A 15 29.73 -9.36 18.17
C LEU A 15 30.16 -8.78 19.52
N ARG A 16 30.53 -9.65 20.50
CA ARG A 16 31.09 -9.20 21.79
C ARG A 16 32.44 -8.53 21.61
N GLU A 17 33.30 -9.11 20.78
CA GLU A 17 34.62 -8.56 20.51
C GLU A 17 34.58 -7.21 19.79
N GLN A 18 33.68 -7.07 18.81
CA GLN A 18 33.60 -5.85 17.98
C GLN A 18 32.74 -4.73 18.59
N GLY A 19 31.77 -5.05 19.45
CA GLY A 19 30.83 -4.09 20.00
C GLY A 19 29.92 -3.42 18.98
N GLN A 20 29.88 -3.93 17.73
CA GLN A 20 29.09 -3.39 16.62
C GLN A 20 28.60 -4.52 15.70
N PRO A 21 27.55 -4.29 14.88
CA PRO A 21 27.06 -5.29 13.93
C PRO A 21 28.13 -5.75 12.94
N LEU A 22 28.18 -7.05 12.64
CA LEU A 22 29.05 -7.57 11.60
C LEU A 22 28.61 -7.07 10.23
N ASP A 23 29.55 -6.68 9.38
CA ASP A 23 29.28 -6.39 7.99
C ASP A 23 28.92 -7.68 7.19
N ALA A 24 28.37 -7.50 5.99
CA ALA A 24 27.91 -8.62 5.17
C ALA A 24 29.05 -9.60 4.82
N ASN A 25 30.28 -9.09 4.59
CA ASN A 25 31.41 -9.91 4.20
C ASN A 25 31.94 -10.74 5.39
N ALA A 26 31.98 -10.15 6.59
CA ALA A 26 32.39 -10.85 7.81
C ALA A 26 31.39 -11.97 8.13
N LEU A 27 30.08 -11.69 8.09
CA LEU A 27 29.05 -12.69 8.30
C LEU A 27 29.09 -13.82 7.25
N ASP A 28 29.26 -13.48 5.97
CA ASP A 28 29.39 -14.46 4.89
C ASP A 28 30.62 -15.35 5.06
N ARG A 29 31.75 -14.83 5.52
CA ARG A 29 32.94 -15.62 5.83
C ARG A 29 32.66 -16.66 6.91
N ILE A 30 31.99 -16.28 8.00
CA ILE A 30 31.62 -17.21 9.07
C ILE A 30 30.71 -18.31 8.52
N ILE A 31 29.66 -17.97 7.78
CA ILE A 31 28.71 -18.92 7.22
C ILE A 31 29.40 -19.87 6.23
N ARG A 32 30.25 -19.37 5.34
CA ARG A 32 31.00 -20.18 4.37
C ARG A 32 31.99 -21.11 5.06
N ALA A 33 32.71 -20.65 6.09
CA ALA A 33 33.61 -21.50 6.87
C ALA A 33 32.88 -22.69 7.47
N ARG A 34 31.70 -22.45 8.10
CA ARG A 34 30.87 -23.53 8.67
C ARG A 34 30.34 -24.50 7.63
N ASN A 35 29.90 -24.00 6.47
CA ASN A 35 29.38 -24.86 5.39
C ASN A 35 30.47 -25.69 4.70
N ARG A 36 31.77 -25.30 4.77
CA ARG A 36 32.91 -26.10 4.26
C ARG A 36 33.21 -27.33 5.12
N GLU A 37 32.87 -27.30 6.40
CA GLU A 37 33.02 -28.44 7.31
C GLU A 37 32.05 -29.58 7.00
N LEU A 38 31.01 -29.31 6.20
CA LEU A 38 30.04 -30.30 5.76
C LEU A 38 30.54 -31.03 4.51
N ARG A 39 30.68 -32.32 4.62
CA ARG A 39 30.89 -33.20 3.46
C ARG A 39 29.52 -33.58 2.88
N GLY A 40 29.15 -33.02 1.72
CA GLY A 40 27.91 -33.36 1.02
C GLY A 40 27.15 -32.20 0.44
N PRO A 41 26.11 -32.43 -0.38
CA PRO A 41 25.36 -31.39 -1.09
C PRO A 41 24.41 -30.57 -0.20
N VAL A 42 24.24 -30.93 1.07
CA VAL A 42 23.30 -30.28 1.98
C VAL A 42 23.89 -29.01 2.58
N ARG A 43 23.49 -27.85 2.09
CA ARG A 43 23.79 -26.55 2.73
C ARG A 43 22.98 -26.43 4.02
N ALA A 44 23.61 -26.69 5.16
CA ALA A 44 22.93 -26.65 6.46
C ALA A 44 22.69 -25.24 6.98
N VAL A 45 23.65 -24.33 6.80
CA VAL A 45 23.60 -22.96 7.34
C VAL A 45 23.36 -21.93 6.22
N ALA A 46 22.30 -21.14 6.39
CA ALA A 46 22.05 -19.96 5.56
C ALA A 46 21.61 -18.80 6.47
N LYS A 47 22.02 -17.56 6.15
CA LYS A 47 21.67 -16.37 6.91
C LYS A 47 20.19 -16.31 7.29
N LYS A 48 19.28 -16.61 6.33
CA LYS A 48 17.82 -16.58 6.52
C LYS A 48 17.31 -17.58 7.58
N LYS A 49 18.10 -18.57 7.98
CA LYS A 49 17.71 -19.59 8.96
C LYS A 49 18.23 -19.31 10.37
N LEU A 50 19.22 -18.41 10.51
CA LEU A 50 19.89 -18.17 11.80
C LEU A 50 19.01 -17.42 12.79
N LEU A 51 18.35 -16.36 12.35
CA LEU A 51 17.47 -15.59 13.24
C LEU A 51 16.22 -16.36 13.66
N PRO A 52 15.49 -17.05 12.77
CA PRO A 52 14.41 -17.96 13.18
C PRO A 52 14.86 -19.07 14.12
N PHE A 53 16.08 -19.62 13.94
CA PHE A 53 16.65 -20.58 14.87
C PHE A 53 16.89 -19.97 16.25
N TYR A 54 17.48 -18.78 16.32
CA TYR A 54 17.68 -18.03 17.57
C TYR A 54 16.37 -17.81 18.32
N GLN A 55 15.35 -17.30 17.62
CA GLN A 55 14.03 -17.04 18.18
C GLN A 55 13.38 -18.32 18.73
N LYS A 56 13.47 -19.41 17.97
CA LYS A 56 12.97 -20.71 18.41
C LYS A 56 13.66 -21.21 19.68
N VAL A 57 14.99 -21.06 19.79
CA VAL A 57 15.72 -21.44 21.02
C VAL A 57 15.29 -20.57 22.19
N LYS A 58 15.16 -19.26 21.98
CA LYS A 58 14.68 -18.32 23.03
C LYS A 58 13.30 -18.71 23.58
N GLU A 59 12.40 -19.18 22.71
CA GLU A 59 11.03 -19.58 23.07
C GLU A 59 10.95 -21.00 23.68
N SER A 60 11.69 -21.99 23.12
CA SER A 60 11.47 -23.40 23.41
C SER A 60 12.61 -24.11 24.14
N ASP A 61 13.78 -23.47 24.33
CA ASP A 61 14.94 -23.99 25.05
C ASP A 61 15.59 -22.93 25.92
N PRO A 62 14.94 -22.57 27.06
CA PRO A 62 15.44 -21.50 27.95
C PRO A 62 16.80 -21.80 28.58
N GLU A 63 17.20 -23.08 28.71
CA GLU A 63 18.51 -23.44 29.26
C GLU A 63 19.62 -23.13 28.28
N LEU A 64 19.47 -23.57 27.04
CA LEU A 64 20.41 -23.24 25.97
C LEU A 64 20.49 -21.73 25.75
N TRP A 65 19.35 -21.05 25.74
CA TRP A 65 19.31 -19.60 25.55
C TRP A 65 20.07 -18.85 26.67
N ARG A 66 19.88 -19.24 27.96
CA ARG A 66 20.63 -18.65 29.08
C ARG A 66 22.12 -18.93 28.99
N SER A 67 22.53 -20.10 28.45
CA SER A 67 23.95 -20.44 28.29
C SER A 67 24.71 -19.49 27.33
N TRP A 68 23.98 -18.81 26.46
CA TRP A 68 24.56 -17.82 25.54
C TRP A 68 24.81 -16.45 26.18
N ASP A 69 24.38 -16.20 27.40
CA ASP A 69 24.58 -14.95 28.17
C ASP A 69 24.33 -13.70 27.32
N ILE A 70 23.13 -13.59 26.74
CA ILE A 70 22.73 -12.52 25.83
C ILE A 70 21.97 -11.45 26.62
N ASN A 71 22.56 -10.25 26.71
CA ASN A 71 21.86 -9.06 27.18
C ASN A 71 21.18 -8.31 26.00
N ASP A 72 20.32 -7.34 26.33
CA ASP A 72 19.55 -6.57 25.34
C ASP A 72 20.42 -5.90 24.26
N ALA A 73 21.59 -5.39 24.65
CA ALA A 73 22.52 -4.73 23.73
C ALA A 73 23.09 -5.75 22.71
N LEU A 74 23.51 -6.92 23.16
CA LEU A 74 24.02 -7.98 22.30
C LEU A 74 22.92 -8.58 21.42
N GLU A 75 21.70 -8.73 21.93
CA GLU A 75 20.53 -9.14 21.14
C GLU A 75 20.26 -8.15 20.02
N ALA A 76 20.27 -6.84 20.31
CA ALA A 76 20.09 -5.80 19.30
C ALA A 76 21.16 -5.87 18.19
N LEU A 77 22.44 -6.11 18.54
CA LEU A 77 23.52 -6.30 17.58
C LEU A 77 23.32 -7.56 16.73
N LEU A 78 22.90 -8.67 17.34
CA LEU A 78 22.61 -9.92 16.66
C LEU A 78 21.48 -9.76 15.64
N VAL A 79 20.33 -9.22 16.07
CA VAL A 79 19.19 -8.97 15.19
C VAL A 79 19.58 -8.03 14.05
N ARG A 80 20.33 -6.97 14.32
CA ARG A 80 20.79 -6.05 13.28
C ARG A 80 21.73 -6.73 12.27
N THR A 81 22.63 -7.61 12.71
CA THR A 81 23.55 -8.39 11.87
C THR A 81 22.81 -9.39 10.99
N LEU A 82 21.86 -10.12 11.57
CA LEU A 82 21.13 -11.21 10.89
C LEU A 82 19.94 -10.71 10.07
N ARG A 83 19.48 -9.47 10.28
CA ARG A 83 18.32 -8.90 9.57
C ARG A 83 18.43 -9.06 8.05
N MET A 84 17.35 -9.55 7.45
CA MET A 84 17.24 -9.73 6.00
C MET A 84 16.62 -8.50 5.36
N LYS A 85 17.23 -8.00 4.26
CA LYS A 85 16.70 -6.86 3.49
C LYS A 85 16.42 -5.61 4.36
N PRO A 86 17.42 -5.06 5.08
CA PRO A 86 17.23 -4.03 6.12
C PRO A 86 16.51 -2.77 5.64
N MET A 87 16.62 -2.41 4.34
CA MET A 87 15.95 -1.26 3.75
C MET A 87 14.41 -1.36 3.73
N ARG A 88 13.85 -2.56 3.96
CA ARG A 88 12.40 -2.79 3.85
C ARG A 88 11.58 -2.07 4.93
N THR A 89 12.14 -1.90 6.11
CA THR A 89 11.53 -1.19 7.25
C THR A 89 12.40 -0.04 7.74
N ALA A 90 13.24 0.52 6.87
CA ALA A 90 14.14 1.63 7.22
C ALA A 90 13.38 2.89 7.66
N SER A 91 12.15 3.07 7.18
CA SER A 91 11.24 4.15 7.59
C SER A 91 10.61 3.95 8.99
N GLY A 92 10.84 2.80 9.63
CA GLY A 92 10.17 2.46 10.88
C GLY A 92 8.76 1.87 10.72
N VAL A 93 8.31 1.64 9.49
CA VAL A 93 6.99 1.09 9.17
C VAL A 93 7.12 -0.21 8.40
N ALA A 94 6.41 -1.25 8.84
CA ALA A 94 6.29 -2.52 8.15
C ALA A 94 5.15 -2.46 7.13
N THR A 95 5.47 -2.54 5.84
CA THR A 95 4.46 -2.55 4.77
C THR A 95 3.96 -3.98 4.51
N VAL A 96 2.66 -4.17 4.61
CA VAL A 96 1.97 -5.44 4.34
C VAL A 96 0.99 -5.27 3.20
N THR A 97 1.32 -5.86 2.04
CA THR A 97 0.45 -5.88 0.87
C THR A 97 -0.48 -7.10 0.92
N VAL A 98 -1.77 -6.86 0.72
CA VAL A 98 -2.85 -7.86 0.76
C VAL A 98 -3.67 -7.73 -0.52
N LEU A 99 -3.93 -8.85 -1.21
CA LEU A 99 -4.75 -8.86 -2.43
C LEU A 99 -6.17 -9.35 -2.13
N THR A 100 -7.14 -8.69 -2.77
CA THR A 100 -8.51 -9.17 -2.85
C THR A 100 -8.60 -10.40 -3.77
N LYS A 101 -9.65 -11.20 -3.64
CA LYS A 101 -9.90 -12.30 -4.58
C LYS A 101 -10.19 -11.78 -6.00
N PRO A 102 -9.98 -12.60 -7.04
CA PRO A 102 -10.38 -12.23 -8.40
C PRO A 102 -11.85 -11.81 -8.47
N TRP A 103 -12.10 -10.73 -9.22
CA TRP A 103 -13.43 -10.15 -9.39
C TRP A 103 -13.58 -9.54 -10.78
N PRO A 104 -14.79 -9.53 -11.38
CA PRO A 104 -15.00 -8.86 -12.66
C PRO A 104 -14.57 -7.38 -12.62
N CYS A 105 -14.01 -6.91 -13.72
CA CYS A 105 -13.54 -5.52 -13.87
C CYS A 105 -14.36 -4.81 -14.95
N ALA A 106 -14.86 -3.62 -14.67
CA ALA A 106 -15.61 -2.80 -15.62
C ALA A 106 -14.76 -2.23 -16.78
N SER A 107 -13.43 -2.41 -16.74
CA SER A 107 -12.48 -1.86 -17.72
C SER A 107 -11.89 -2.93 -18.64
N ALA A 108 -11.62 -2.55 -19.90
CA ALA A 108 -11.00 -3.40 -20.92
C ALA A 108 -9.67 -2.83 -21.43
N CYS A 109 -8.83 -2.26 -20.56
CA CYS A 109 -7.57 -1.62 -20.92
C CYS A 109 -6.65 -2.56 -21.71
N LEU A 110 -6.07 -2.09 -22.85
CA LEU A 110 -5.26 -2.91 -23.77
C LEU A 110 -4.03 -3.55 -23.13
N TYR A 111 -3.38 -2.84 -22.21
CA TYR A 111 -2.14 -3.26 -21.54
C TYR A 111 -2.36 -4.13 -20.31
N CYS A 112 -3.61 -4.37 -19.92
CA CYS A 112 -3.92 -4.98 -18.64
C CYS A 112 -3.80 -6.51 -18.71
N PRO A 113 -2.95 -7.16 -17.89
CA PRO A 113 -2.89 -8.61 -17.81
C PRO A 113 -4.24 -9.26 -17.48
N ASN A 114 -4.45 -10.44 -18.04
CA ASN A 114 -5.69 -11.22 -17.96
C ASN A 114 -5.47 -12.60 -17.30
N ASP A 115 -4.57 -12.70 -16.31
CA ASP A 115 -4.40 -13.93 -15.53
C ASP A 115 -5.68 -14.17 -14.70
N ILE A 116 -6.43 -15.22 -15.05
CA ILE A 116 -7.73 -15.51 -14.42
C ILE A 116 -7.60 -16.07 -13.00
N ARG A 117 -6.40 -16.38 -12.56
CA ARG A 117 -6.11 -16.78 -11.16
C ARG A 117 -5.99 -15.56 -10.24
N MET A 118 -5.81 -14.38 -10.82
CA MET A 118 -5.51 -13.15 -10.09
C MET A 118 -6.57 -12.07 -10.34
N PRO A 119 -6.70 -11.10 -9.42
CA PRO A 119 -7.44 -9.88 -9.72
C PRO A 119 -6.88 -9.22 -10.99
N LYS A 120 -7.75 -8.57 -11.74
CA LYS A 120 -7.39 -7.89 -12.99
C LYS A 120 -6.14 -7.03 -12.82
N SER A 121 -5.22 -7.10 -13.77
CA SER A 121 -3.92 -6.40 -13.77
C SER A 121 -2.78 -7.09 -13.02
N TYR A 122 -3.01 -8.15 -12.26
CA TYR A 122 -2.00 -8.89 -11.52
C TYR A 122 -1.68 -10.23 -12.18
N LEU A 123 -0.47 -10.76 -11.92
CA LEU A 123 0.01 -12.05 -12.42
C LEU A 123 0.33 -12.98 -11.27
N ALA A 124 0.03 -14.26 -11.42
CA ALA A 124 0.20 -15.27 -10.37
C ALA A 124 1.65 -15.40 -9.87
N ASP A 125 2.65 -15.06 -10.70
CA ASP A 125 4.06 -15.12 -10.33
C ASP A 125 4.58 -13.89 -9.57
N GLU A 126 3.77 -12.83 -9.43
CA GLU A 126 4.13 -11.71 -8.56
C GLU A 126 4.17 -12.16 -7.08
N PRO A 127 5.17 -11.74 -6.28
CA PRO A 127 5.34 -12.27 -4.92
C PRO A 127 4.16 -12.03 -3.97
N ALA A 128 3.39 -10.97 -4.16
CA ALA A 128 2.18 -10.70 -3.37
C ALA A 128 1.04 -11.63 -3.79
N CYS A 129 0.92 -11.88 -5.11
CA CYS A 129 -0.08 -12.75 -5.71
C CYS A 129 0.11 -14.21 -5.27
N GLN A 130 1.34 -14.73 -5.31
CA GLN A 130 1.66 -16.06 -4.81
C GLN A 130 1.27 -16.27 -3.34
N ARG A 131 1.45 -15.24 -2.50
CA ARG A 131 1.02 -15.32 -1.09
C ARG A 131 -0.49 -15.31 -0.97
N ALA A 132 -1.16 -14.45 -1.72
CA ALA A 132 -2.61 -14.33 -1.69
C ALA A 132 -3.29 -15.64 -2.16
N GLU A 133 -2.85 -16.18 -3.29
CA GLU A 133 -3.34 -17.44 -3.85
C GLU A 133 -3.22 -18.61 -2.87
N ARG A 134 -2.03 -18.80 -2.28
CA ARG A 134 -1.78 -19.86 -1.27
C ARG A 134 -2.59 -19.70 0.01
N ASN A 135 -3.20 -18.56 0.21
CA ASN A 135 -4.02 -18.23 1.37
C ASN A 135 -5.46 -17.87 0.97
N TRP A 136 -5.96 -18.40 -0.16
CA TRP A 136 -7.33 -18.21 -0.65
C TRP A 136 -7.77 -16.75 -0.69
N PHE A 137 -6.85 -15.82 -0.91
CA PHE A 137 -7.11 -14.38 -0.83
C PHE A 137 -7.72 -13.92 0.52
N ASP A 138 -7.65 -14.77 1.55
CA ASP A 138 -8.12 -14.43 2.89
C ASP A 138 -7.23 -13.33 3.50
N PRO A 139 -7.79 -12.17 3.87
CA PRO A 139 -6.99 -11.04 4.37
C PRO A 139 -6.32 -11.34 5.70
N TYR A 140 -6.98 -12.09 6.61
CA TYR A 140 -6.38 -12.50 7.88
C TYR A 140 -5.12 -13.34 7.67
N LEU A 141 -5.21 -14.39 6.85
CA LEU A 141 -4.08 -15.29 6.57
C LEU A 141 -2.91 -14.54 5.91
N GLN A 142 -3.21 -13.64 4.95
CA GLN A 142 -2.18 -12.86 4.28
C GLN A 142 -1.43 -11.94 5.25
N VAL A 143 -2.14 -11.26 6.17
CA VAL A 143 -1.55 -10.36 7.17
C VAL A 143 -0.78 -11.17 8.22
N ALA A 144 -1.40 -12.13 8.87
CA ALA A 144 -0.81 -12.90 9.96
C ALA A 144 0.50 -13.59 9.54
N LEU A 145 0.47 -14.30 8.40
CA LEU A 145 1.67 -14.99 7.88
C LEU A 145 2.74 -14.01 7.39
N ARG A 146 2.33 -12.82 6.93
CA ARG A 146 3.29 -11.80 6.53
C ARG A 146 3.97 -11.13 7.72
N LEU A 147 3.25 -10.83 8.79
CA LEU A 147 3.83 -10.32 10.04
C LEU A 147 4.83 -11.30 10.61
N ARG A 148 4.47 -12.59 10.70
CA ARG A 148 5.38 -13.64 11.13
C ARG A 148 6.64 -13.70 10.28
N THR A 149 6.49 -13.69 8.94
CA THR A 149 7.65 -13.66 8.03
C THR A 149 8.56 -12.44 8.26
N LEU A 150 7.98 -11.27 8.54
CA LEU A 150 8.75 -10.05 8.80
C LEU A 150 9.49 -10.16 10.14
N ALA A 151 8.85 -10.67 11.18
CA ALA A 151 9.48 -10.94 12.48
C ALA A 151 10.64 -11.95 12.34
N ASP A 152 10.42 -13.06 11.63
CA ASP A 152 11.46 -14.07 11.33
C ASP A 152 12.67 -13.48 10.57
N MET A 153 12.44 -12.40 9.81
CA MET A 153 13.48 -11.66 9.09
C MET A 153 14.15 -10.56 9.93
N GLY A 154 13.75 -10.38 11.19
CA GLY A 154 14.28 -9.37 12.12
C GLY A 154 13.72 -7.96 11.93
N HIS A 155 12.56 -7.83 11.32
CA HIS A 155 11.87 -6.54 11.20
C HIS A 155 10.94 -6.29 12.38
N THR A 156 10.89 -5.03 12.86
CA THR A 156 9.86 -4.59 13.78
C THR A 156 8.53 -4.44 13.03
N THR A 157 7.44 -4.81 13.68
CA THR A 157 6.09 -4.82 13.12
C THR A 157 5.07 -4.12 14.02
N ASP A 158 5.54 -3.28 14.93
CA ASP A 158 4.72 -2.44 15.82
C ASP A 158 3.90 -1.39 15.07
N LYS A 159 4.42 -0.91 13.91
CA LYS A 159 3.77 0.05 13.02
C LYS A 159 3.59 -0.58 11.64
N VAL A 160 2.36 -0.79 11.24
CA VAL A 160 2.02 -1.48 9.98
C VAL A 160 1.26 -0.56 9.04
N GLU A 161 1.76 -0.41 7.80
CA GLU A 161 1.00 0.13 6.69
C GLU A 161 0.39 -1.03 5.89
N LEU A 162 -0.94 -1.13 5.90
CA LEU A 162 -1.70 -2.09 5.12
C LEU A 162 -1.94 -1.54 3.72
N ILE A 163 -1.64 -2.32 2.67
CA ILE A 163 -1.91 -1.92 1.29
C ILE A 163 -2.82 -2.96 0.66
N VAL A 164 -4.07 -2.57 0.41
CA VAL A 164 -5.05 -3.38 -0.31
C VAL A 164 -4.88 -3.14 -1.80
N LEU A 165 -4.54 -4.21 -2.49
CA LEU A 165 -4.39 -4.28 -3.95
C LEU A 165 -5.38 -5.29 -4.52
N GLY A 166 -5.59 -5.24 -5.84
CA GLY A 166 -6.45 -6.20 -6.53
C GLY A 166 -7.23 -5.56 -7.67
N GLY A 167 -8.50 -5.89 -7.80
CA GLY A 167 -9.42 -5.21 -8.71
C GLY A 167 -9.79 -3.80 -8.20
N THR A 168 -10.69 -3.13 -8.90
CA THR A 168 -11.25 -1.86 -8.44
C THR A 168 -12.01 -2.10 -7.13
N TRP A 169 -11.59 -1.45 -6.04
CA TRP A 169 -12.15 -1.68 -4.70
C TRP A 169 -13.67 -1.56 -4.64
N THR A 170 -14.21 -0.54 -5.28
CA THR A 170 -15.66 -0.25 -5.31
C THR A 170 -16.48 -1.24 -6.13
N ASP A 171 -15.84 -2.10 -6.95
CA ASP A 171 -16.54 -3.13 -7.73
C ASP A 171 -16.92 -4.36 -6.86
N TYR A 172 -16.32 -4.50 -5.66
CA TYR A 172 -16.65 -5.58 -4.71
C TYR A 172 -17.91 -5.26 -3.91
N PRO A 173 -18.72 -6.27 -3.52
CA PRO A 173 -19.86 -6.08 -2.63
C PRO A 173 -19.48 -5.39 -1.33
N ARG A 174 -20.37 -4.57 -0.78
CA ARG A 174 -20.13 -3.77 0.44
C ARG A 174 -19.78 -4.67 1.63
N GLU A 175 -20.53 -5.75 1.82
CA GLU A 175 -20.36 -6.71 2.90
C GLU A 175 -18.99 -7.42 2.81
N TYR A 176 -18.51 -7.69 1.57
CA TYR A 176 -17.18 -8.24 1.33
C TYR A 176 -16.09 -7.22 1.71
N ARG A 177 -16.25 -5.93 1.34
CA ARG A 177 -15.29 -4.87 1.71
C ARG A 177 -15.20 -4.70 3.23
N PHE A 178 -16.33 -4.80 3.94
CA PHE A 178 -16.38 -4.75 5.40
C PHE A 178 -15.70 -5.98 6.02
N TRP A 179 -16.03 -7.19 5.55
CA TRP A 179 -15.38 -8.41 5.99
C TRP A 179 -13.87 -8.35 5.75
N PHE A 180 -13.45 -7.95 4.55
CA PHE A 180 -12.04 -7.86 4.19
C PHE A 180 -11.29 -6.93 5.15
N THR A 181 -11.85 -5.76 5.43
CA THR A 181 -11.25 -4.77 6.34
C THR A 181 -11.24 -5.25 7.78
N ARG A 182 -12.35 -5.82 8.29
CA ARG A 182 -12.42 -6.45 9.61
C ARG A 182 -11.28 -7.45 9.81
N GLU A 183 -11.09 -8.32 8.85
CA GLU A 183 -10.10 -9.39 8.95
C GLU A 183 -8.65 -8.89 8.83
N LEU A 184 -8.41 -7.77 8.14
CA LEU A 184 -7.10 -7.09 8.17
C LEU A 184 -6.74 -6.64 9.59
N PHE A 185 -7.65 -5.94 10.25
CA PHE A 185 -7.43 -5.42 11.60
C PHE A 185 -7.42 -6.54 12.65
N ARG A 186 -8.29 -7.52 12.53
CA ARG A 186 -8.29 -8.69 13.40
C ARG A 186 -6.95 -9.41 13.40
N ALA A 187 -6.33 -9.59 12.24
CA ALA A 187 -5.02 -10.22 12.13
C ALA A 187 -3.90 -9.41 12.82
N LEU A 188 -3.99 -8.07 12.83
CA LEU A 188 -3.07 -7.21 13.59
C LEU A 188 -3.31 -7.33 15.10
N ASN A 189 -4.57 -7.37 15.52
CA ASN A 189 -4.97 -7.38 16.92
C ASN A 189 -4.65 -8.71 17.61
N GLU A 190 -4.80 -9.83 16.91
CA GLU A 190 -4.48 -11.18 17.42
C GLU A 190 -2.98 -11.52 17.33
N ALA A 191 -2.17 -10.74 16.62
CA ALA A 191 -0.76 -11.08 16.37
C ALA A 191 0.13 -11.13 17.62
N ALA A 192 -0.28 -10.49 18.72
CA ALA A 192 0.43 -10.55 20.00
C ALA A 192 0.21 -11.87 20.76
N ASP A 193 -0.92 -12.55 20.52
CA ASP A 193 -1.24 -13.86 21.10
C ASP A 193 -0.93 -14.97 20.10
N ALA A 194 0.21 -15.60 20.28
CA ALA A 194 0.71 -16.62 19.35
C ALA A 194 -0.18 -17.88 19.31
N ASP A 195 -0.87 -18.24 20.40
CA ASP A 195 -1.76 -19.39 20.47
C ASP A 195 -3.09 -19.07 19.77
N ALA A 196 -3.71 -17.94 20.08
CA ALA A 196 -4.91 -17.49 19.41
C ALA A 196 -4.68 -17.33 17.89
N GLN A 197 -3.56 -16.73 17.49
CA GLN A 197 -3.22 -16.61 16.07
C GLN A 197 -3.02 -17.97 15.40
N ARG A 198 -2.35 -18.93 16.05
CA ARG A 198 -2.19 -20.30 15.51
C ARG A 198 -3.53 -21.00 15.33
N ALA A 199 -4.41 -20.89 16.31
CA ALA A 199 -5.75 -21.47 16.25
C ALA A 199 -6.58 -20.84 15.12
N SER A 200 -6.57 -19.52 14.99
CA SER A 200 -7.24 -18.79 13.91
C SER A 200 -6.71 -19.17 12.52
N ILE A 201 -5.39 -19.29 12.35
CA ILE A 201 -4.78 -19.74 11.08
C ILE A 201 -5.22 -21.18 10.74
N ALA A 202 -5.17 -22.11 11.70
CA ALA A 202 -5.55 -23.49 11.49
C ALA A 202 -7.05 -23.61 11.15
N GLY A 203 -7.91 -22.92 11.89
CA GLY A 203 -9.35 -22.94 11.66
C GLY A 203 -9.75 -22.39 10.28
N ARG A 204 -9.10 -21.30 9.83
CA ARG A 204 -9.36 -20.73 8.49
C ARG A 204 -8.91 -21.65 7.36
N ARG A 205 -7.76 -22.30 7.49
CA ARG A 205 -7.31 -23.29 6.51
C ARG A 205 -8.28 -24.46 6.42
N ALA A 206 -8.65 -25.04 7.56
CA ALA A 206 -9.64 -26.13 7.61
C ALA A 206 -11.00 -25.70 7.01
N PHE A 207 -11.41 -24.44 7.19
CA PHE A 207 -12.63 -23.91 6.59
C PHE A 207 -12.56 -23.91 5.05
N TYR A 208 -11.49 -23.37 4.43
CA TYR A 208 -11.36 -23.35 2.96
C TYR A 208 -11.21 -24.76 2.38
N GLU A 209 -10.47 -25.64 3.05
CA GLU A 209 -10.36 -27.06 2.69
C GLU A 209 -11.73 -27.76 2.76
N HIS A 210 -12.50 -27.54 3.82
CA HIS A 210 -13.87 -28.06 3.95
C HIS A 210 -14.81 -27.49 2.87
N CYS A 211 -14.63 -26.25 2.47
CA CYS A 211 -15.35 -25.68 1.33
C CYS A 211 -14.94 -26.32 -0.01
N GLY A 212 -13.86 -27.08 -0.08
CA GLY A 212 -13.34 -27.69 -1.30
C GLY A 212 -12.69 -26.69 -2.24
N VAL A 213 -12.15 -25.57 -1.71
CA VAL A 213 -11.39 -24.61 -2.51
C VAL A 213 -9.94 -25.07 -2.62
N LEU A 214 -9.42 -25.18 -3.85
CA LEU A 214 -8.05 -25.61 -4.11
C LEU A 214 -7.03 -24.67 -3.45
N SER A 215 -5.99 -25.23 -2.84
CA SER A 215 -4.93 -24.52 -2.11
C SER A 215 -3.55 -24.63 -2.76
N GLU A 216 -3.30 -25.76 -3.43
CA GLU A 216 -2.01 -26.01 -4.03
C GLU A 216 -1.87 -25.28 -5.37
N ARG A 217 -0.73 -24.65 -5.57
CA ARG A 217 -0.50 -23.79 -6.74
C ARG A 217 -0.55 -24.55 -8.07
N ASP A 218 -0.02 -25.76 -8.09
CA ASP A 218 0.02 -26.57 -9.32
C ASP A 218 -1.38 -27.08 -9.68
N ASP A 219 -2.21 -27.41 -8.68
CA ASP A 219 -3.61 -27.77 -8.86
C ASP A 219 -4.44 -26.59 -9.39
N LEU A 220 -4.24 -25.40 -8.84
CA LEU A 220 -4.88 -24.17 -9.33
C LEU A 220 -4.47 -23.83 -10.77
N ALA A 221 -3.17 -23.98 -11.08
CA ALA A 221 -2.67 -23.76 -12.44
C ALA A 221 -3.23 -24.79 -13.43
N ALA A 222 -3.37 -26.06 -13.02
CA ALA A 222 -3.96 -27.10 -13.85
C ALA A 222 -5.46 -26.83 -14.09
N PHE A 223 -6.19 -26.48 -13.04
CA PHE A 223 -7.62 -26.15 -13.10
C PHE A 223 -7.90 -24.96 -14.02
N ALA A 224 -7.11 -23.89 -13.92
CA ALA A 224 -7.28 -22.68 -14.70
C ALA A 224 -6.75 -22.77 -16.14
N ARG A 225 -5.97 -23.80 -16.51
CA ARG A 225 -5.20 -23.84 -17.77
C ARG A 225 -6.06 -23.73 -19.02
N ASN A 226 -7.15 -24.48 -19.10
CA ASN A 226 -8.02 -24.48 -20.27
C ASN A 226 -8.74 -23.14 -20.42
N GLU A 227 -9.29 -22.61 -19.37
CA GLU A 227 -9.98 -21.32 -19.37
C GLU A 227 -9.02 -20.15 -19.64
N GLN A 228 -7.79 -20.22 -19.10
CA GLN A 228 -6.74 -19.25 -19.41
C GLN A 228 -6.37 -19.28 -20.90
N ALA A 229 -6.27 -20.45 -21.52
CA ALA A 229 -5.99 -20.56 -22.96
C ALA A 229 -7.11 -19.90 -23.78
N ARG A 230 -8.37 -20.11 -23.43
CA ARG A 230 -9.54 -19.50 -24.07
C ARG A 230 -9.56 -17.97 -23.90
N VAL A 231 -9.15 -17.46 -22.75
CA VAL A 231 -9.00 -16.01 -22.50
C VAL A 231 -7.83 -15.44 -23.32
N THR A 232 -6.71 -16.18 -23.39
CA THR A 232 -5.51 -15.73 -24.10
C THR A 232 -5.76 -15.65 -25.62
N CYS A 233 -6.52 -16.60 -26.20
CA CYS A 233 -6.89 -16.56 -27.62
C CYS A 233 -8.10 -15.66 -27.94
N GLY A 234 -8.74 -15.06 -26.94
CA GLY A 234 -9.87 -14.15 -27.08
C GLY A 234 -11.23 -14.82 -27.26
N GLU A 235 -11.33 -16.13 -27.06
CA GLU A 235 -12.60 -16.88 -27.07
C GLU A 235 -13.48 -16.54 -25.87
N LEU A 236 -12.87 -16.30 -24.71
CA LEU A 236 -13.52 -15.81 -23.50
C LEU A 236 -12.96 -14.47 -23.07
N THR A 237 -13.80 -13.63 -22.47
CA THR A 237 -13.33 -12.47 -21.74
C THR A 237 -12.87 -12.88 -20.34
N TYR A 238 -11.93 -12.10 -19.77
CA TYR A 238 -11.54 -12.26 -18.36
C TYR A 238 -12.76 -12.33 -17.43
N ASN A 239 -13.75 -11.43 -17.60
CA ASN A 239 -14.92 -11.38 -16.73
C ASN A 239 -15.81 -12.65 -16.82
N GLN A 240 -15.91 -13.26 -17.99
CA GLN A 240 -16.62 -14.53 -18.15
C GLN A 240 -15.88 -15.64 -17.40
N ALA A 241 -14.57 -15.78 -17.62
CA ALA A 241 -13.76 -16.78 -16.93
C ALA A 241 -13.82 -16.62 -15.40
N ILE A 242 -13.76 -15.39 -14.87
CA ILE A 242 -13.86 -15.13 -13.43
C ILE A 242 -15.22 -15.55 -12.86
N ARG A 243 -16.31 -15.32 -13.59
CA ARG A 243 -17.63 -15.80 -13.14
C ARG A 243 -17.70 -17.32 -13.06
N GLU A 244 -17.11 -18.03 -14.01
CA GLU A 244 -17.08 -19.50 -13.99
C GLU A 244 -16.20 -20.01 -12.84
N LEU A 245 -14.97 -19.51 -12.70
CA LEU A 245 -14.01 -20.02 -11.74
C LEU A 245 -14.28 -19.64 -10.27
N TYR A 246 -14.90 -18.49 -10.02
CA TYR A 246 -15.12 -17.97 -8.66
C TYR A 246 -16.59 -17.74 -8.34
N GLY A 247 -17.42 -17.41 -9.33
CA GLY A 247 -18.85 -17.17 -9.13
C GLY A 247 -19.68 -18.45 -9.16
N ASN A 248 -19.40 -19.37 -10.11
CA ASN A 248 -20.16 -20.60 -10.30
C ASN A 248 -19.53 -21.81 -9.59
N ASP A 249 -18.26 -21.74 -9.18
CA ASP A 249 -17.59 -22.81 -8.43
C ASP A 249 -18.25 -23.02 -7.06
N ALA A 250 -18.63 -24.27 -6.77
CA ALA A 250 -19.36 -24.61 -5.56
C ALA A 250 -18.54 -24.38 -4.26
N GLY A 251 -17.21 -24.53 -4.31
CA GLY A 251 -16.32 -24.28 -3.19
C GLY A 251 -16.29 -22.78 -2.86
N TRP A 252 -16.07 -21.94 -3.87
CA TRP A 252 -16.07 -20.49 -3.71
C TRP A 252 -17.43 -19.92 -3.32
N GLN A 253 -18.53 -20.52 -3.82
CA GLN A 253 -19.87 -20.13 -3.38
C GLN A 253 -20.10 -20.39 -1.89
N ARG A 254 -19.64 -21.57 -1.37
CA ARG A 254 -19.69 -21.85 0.07
C ARG A 254 -18.84 -20.88 0.87
N ALA A 255 -17.58 -20.66 0.45
CA ALA A 255 -16.68 -19.76 1.12
C ALA A 255 -17.19 -18.31 1.15
N SER A 256 -17.75 -17.82 0.04
CA SER A 256 -18.26 -16.45 -0.10
C SER A 256 -19.42 -16.13 0.84
N LYS A 257 -20.23 -17.11 1.25
CA LYS A 257 -21.31 -16.90 2.24
C LYS A 257 -20.79 -16.41 3.61
N SER A 258 -19.56 -16.78 3.97
CA SER A 258 -18.92 -16.35 5.22
C SER A 258 -18.04 -15.10 5.04
N GLN A 259 -17.89 -14.61 3.80
CA GLN A 259 -17.08 -13.43 3.50
C GLN A 259 -17.93 -12.14 3.57
N THR A 260 -18.65 -11.99 4.69
CA THR A 260 -19.52 -10.84 4.96
C THR A 260 -19.28 -10.30 6.37
N ALA A 261 -19.48 -9.01 6.57
CA ALA A 261 -19.46 -8.34 7.86
C ALA A 261 -20.32 -7.07 7.82
N GLU A 262 -20.68 -6.59 9.00
CA GLU A 262 -21.30 -5.29 9.19
C GLU A 262 -20.28 -4.23 9.59
N LEU A 263 -20.63 -2.96 9.49
CA LEU A 263 -19.76 -1.85 9.89
C LEU A 263 -19.38 -1.91 11.37
N ALA A 264 -20.30 -2.36 12.23
CA ALA A 264 -20.08 -2.51 13.66
C ALA A 264 -18.89 -3.47 13.95
N ASP A 265 -18.78 -4.56 13.19
CA ASP A 265 -17.66 -5.51 13.32
C ASP A 265 -16.31 -4.85 12.99
N VAL A 266 -16.29 -4.01 11.95
CA VAL A 266 -15.08 -3.25 11.56
C VAL A 266 -14.71 -2.25 12.66
N THR A 267 -15.70 -1.53 13.20
CA THR A 267 -15.51 -0.54 14.25
C THR A 267 -14.91 -1.17 15.51
N LEU A 268 -15.42 -2.33 15.92
CA LEU A 268 -14.88 -3.08 17.06
C LEU A 268 -13.39 -3.43 16.88
N GLU A 269 -13.01 -3.90 15.68
CA GLU A 269 -11.60 -4.21 15.41
C GLU A 269 -10.72 -2.94 15.30
N HIS A 270 -11.27 -1.81 14.87
CA HIS A 270 -10.58 -0.52 14.92
C HIS A 270 -10.32 -0.09 16.36
N GLU A 271 -11.30 -0.16 17.25
CA GLU A 271 -11.13 0.18 18.67
C GLU A 271 -10.03 -0.66 19.32
N ARG A 272 -10.02 -1.97 19.09
CA ARG A 272 -8.95 -2.87 19.54
C ARG A 272 -7.58 -2.47 19.01
N ASN A 273 -7.50 -2.02 17.76
CA ASN A 273 -6.22 -1.68 17.12
C ASN A 273 -5.60 -0.39 17.64
N THR A 274 -6.35 0.49 18.29
CA THR A 274 -5.79 1.72 18.88
C THR A 274 -4.70 1.42 19.92
N GLN A 275 -4.82 0.28 20.64
CA GLN A 275 -3.91 -0.14 21.70
C GLN A 275 -3.17 -1.45 21.38
N ALA A 276 -3.35 -2.02 20.20
CA ALA A 276 -2.70 -3.28 19.83
C ALA A 276 -1.18 -3.13 19.75
N THR A 277 -0.45 -4.23 19.91
CA THR A 277 1.00 -4.31 19.71
C THR A 277 1.38 -4.01 18.26
N HIS A 278 0.58 -4.50 17.30
CA HIS A 278 0.75 -4.24 15.88
C HIS A 278 -0.31 -3.24 15.41
N ARG A 279 0.06 -1.96 15.36
CA ARG A 279 -0.89 -0.88 15.07
C ARG A 279 -0.88 -0.48 13.61
N SER A 280 -2.06 -0.30 13.02
CA SER A 280 -2.20 0.24 11.67
C SER A 280 -1.88 1.74 11.67
N VAL A 281 -0.76 2.12 11.06
CA VAL A 281 -0.35 3.52 10.86
C VAL A 281 -0.71 4.04 9.47
N GLY A 282 -1.37 3.22 8.65
CA GLY A 282 -1.90 3.59 7.35
C GLY A 282 -2.66 2.43 6.72
N LEU A 283 -3.81 2.72 6.12
CA LEU A 283 -4.53 1.83 5.22
C LEU A 283 -4.60 2.49 3.85
N VAL A 284 -4.14 1.76 2.84
CA VAL A 284 -4.05 2.21 1.45
C VAL A 284 -5.00 1.39 0.60
N ILE A 285 -5.82 2.05 -0.19
CA ILE A 285 -6.76 1.41 -1.11
C ILE A 285 -6.44 1.82 -2.54
N GLU A 286 -6.36 0.85 -3.45
CA GLU A 286 -6.19 1.08 -4.88
C GLU A 286 -7.55 1.17 -5.58
N THR A 287 -7.73 2.19 -6.43
CA THR A 287 -8.96 2.41 -7.18
C THR A 287 -8.71 3.17 -8.49
N ARG A 288 -9.78 3.38 -9.26
CA ARG A 288 -9.78 4.12 -10.51
C ARG A 288 -10.31 5.54 -10.30
N PRO A 289 -9.90 6.52 -11.14
CA PRO A 289 -10.39 7.91 -11.01
C PRO A 289 -11.93 8.03 -11.13
N ASP A 290 -12.55 7.25 -12.01
CA ASP A 290 -14.01 7.26 -12.23
C ASP A 290 -14.81 6.68 -11.06
N CYS A 291 -14.17 5.92 -10.17
CA CYS A 291 -14.76 5.34 -8.96
C CYS A 291 -14.56 6.22 -7.71
N ILE A 292 -13.89 7.36 -7.82
CA ILE A 292 -13.70 8.29 -6.69
C ILE A 292 -14.86 9.27 -6.64
N THR A 293 -15.83 9.00 -5.77
CA THR A 293 -16.98 9.84 -5.47
C THR A 293 -16.98 10.22 -4.00
N PRO A 294 -17.75 11.23 -3.56
CA PRO A 294 -17.91 11.55 -2.15
C PRO A 294 -18.34 10.35 -1.31
N GLY A 295 -19.29 9.55 -1.79
CA GLY A 295 -19.76 8.34 -1.11
C GLY A 295 -18.68 7.28 -0.99
N ALA A 296 -17.93 7.00 -2.06
CA ALA A 296 -16.82 6.05 -2.05
C ALA A 296 -15.69 6.47 -1.10
N LEU A 297 -15.33 7.75 -1.09
CA LEU A 297 -14.31 8.28 -0.18
C LEU A 297 -14.76 8.24 1.28
N THR A 298 -16.05 8.50 1.53
CA THR A 298 -16.65 8.35 2.86
C THR A 298 -16.50 6.92 3.35
N GLU A 299 -16.91 5.93 2.55
CA GLU A 299 -16.79 4.53 2.92
C GLU A 299 -15.33 4.13 3.15
N MET A 300 -14.43 4.48 2.23
CA MET A 300 -12.99 4.20 2.40
C MET A 300 -12.45 4.81 3.69
N ARG A 301 -12.87 6.03 4.04
CA ARG A 301 -12.44 6.67 5.29
C ARG A 301 -13.05 5.99 6.52
N THR A 302 -14.31 5.59 6.46
CA THR A 302 -14.97 4.81 7.52
C THR A 302 -14.24 3.49 7.78
N LEU A 303 -13.75 2.84 6.72
CA LEU A 303 -12.91 1.65 6.81
C LEU A 303 -11.47 1.92 7.29
N GLY A 304 -11.11 3.17 7.62
CA GLY A 304 -9.81 3.54 8.18
C GLY A 304 -8.76 3.94 7.14
N ALA A 305 -9.10 4.02 5.85
CA ALA A 305 -8.14 4.39 4.82
C ALA A 305 -7.63 5.83 4.98
N THR A 306 -6.33 6.02 4.73
CA THR A 306 -5.64 7.31 4.80
C THR A 306 -4.95 7.67 3.49
N LYS A 307 -4.82 6.72 2.58
CA LYS A 307 -4.18 6.91 1.28
C LYS A 307 -4.96 6.19 0.18
N VAL A 308 -5.13 6.84 -0.96
CA VAL A 308 -5.69 6.25 -2.17
C VAL A 308 -4.62 6.14 -3.26
N GLN A 309 -4.55 4.98 -3.89
CA GLN A 309 -3.74 4.76 -5.09
C GLN A 309 -4.65 4.87 -6.30
N ILE A 310 -4.34 5.81 -7.19
CA ILE A 310 -5.20 6.16 -8.33
C ILE A 310 -4.50 5.80 -9.62
N GLY A 311 -5.07 4.84 -10.36
CA GLY A 311 -4.55 4.43 -11.66
C GLY A 311 -4.94 5.42 -12.75
N ILE A 312 -4.21 6.53 -12.92
CA ILE A 312 -4.44 7.51 -13.99
C ILE A 312 -3.85 7.05 -15.33
N GLN A 313 -2.67 6.47 -15.30
CA GLN A 313 -1.87 5.89 -16.36
C GLN A 313 -1.24 6.91 -17.32
N SER A 314 -1.99 7.88 -17.84
CA SER A 314 -1.55 9.00 -18.68
C SER A 314 -2.37 10.25 -18.38
N LEU A 315 -1.89 11.41 -18.77
CA LEU A 315 -2.62 12.70 -18.83
C LEU A 315 -2.72 13.21 -20.28
N ASP A 316 -2.72 12.32 -21.22
CA ASP A 316 -3.04 12.59 -22.64
C ASP A 316 -4.33 11.82 -22.99
N GLN A 317 -5.39 12.56 -23.36
CA GLN A 317 -6.70 11.96 -23.65
C GLN A 317 -6.65 11.01 -24.85
N HIS A 318 -5.87 11.33 -25.88
CA HIS A 318 -5.71 10.48 -27.04
C HIS A 318 -5.06 9.14 -26.67
N ILE A 319 -4.04 9.16 -25.82
CA ILE A 319 -3.40 7.95 -25.30
C ILE A 319 -4.37 7.14 -24.46
N LEU A 320 -5.13 7.78 -23.55
CA LEU A 320 -6.13 7.08 -22.73
C LEU A 320 -7.18 6.38 -23.59
N ASP A 321 -7.73 7.06 -24.59
CA ASP A 321 -8.75 6.52 -25.48
C ASP A 321 -8.20 5.38 -26.35
N ALA A 322 -6.99 5.54 -26.91
CA ALA A 322 -6.32 4.51 -27.68
C ALA A 322 -6.06 3.23 -26.87
N ASN A 323 -5.87 3.36 -25.54
CA ASN A 323 -5.69 2.23 -24.62
C ASN A 323 -7.00 1.75 -23.98
N LEU A 324 -8.16 2.15 -24.49
CA LEU A 324 -9.50 1.80 -24.00
C LEU A 324 -9.72 2.19 -22.53
N ARG A 325 -9.04 3.23 -22.06
CA ARG A 325 -9.13 3.69 -20.67
C ARG A 325 -10.33 4.62 -20.42
N ARG A 326 -11.10 5.00 -21.37
CA ARG A 326 -12.40 5.72 -21.34
C ARG A 326 -12.67 6.57 -20.08
N ILE A 327 -11.68 7.35 -19.63
CA ILE A 327 -11.75 8.25 -18.47
C ILE A 327 -11.27 9.61 -18.95
N SER A 328 -12.07 10.66 -18.78
CA SER A 328 -11.69 12.01 -19.16
C SER A 328 -10.65 12.62 -18.20
N LEU A 329 -9.84 13.56 -18.70
CA LEU A 329 -8.89 14.31 -17.88
C LEU A 329 -9.61 15.12 -16.78
N ASP A 330 -10.81 15.63 -17.04
CA ASP A 330 -11.62 16.35 -16.05
C ASP A 330 -12.07 15.40 -14.93
N ARG A 331 -12.45 14.15 -15.25
CA ARG A 331 -12.78 13.15 -14.24
C ARG A 331 -11.56 12.76 -13.39
N ILE A 332 -10.36 12.70 -13.99
CA ILE A 332 -9.11 12.50 -13.25
C ILE A 332 -8.87 13.69 -12.32
N GLY A 333 -8.97 14.93 -12.83
CA GLY A 333 -8.82 16.14 -12.01
C GLY A 333 -9.79 16.15 -10.84
N ARG A 334 -11.07 15.86 -11.09
CA ARG A 334 -12.11 15.82 -10.03
C ARG A 334 -11.80 14.76 -8.97
N ALA A 335 -11.27 13.60 -9.36
CA ALA A 335 -10.86 12.57 -8.40
C ALA A 335 -9.73 13.05 -7.47
N PHE A 336 -8.76 13.79 -7.98
CA PHE A 336 -7.71 14.41 -7.17
C PHE A 336 -8.24 15.48 -6.22
N GLU A 337 -9.13 16.34 -6.70
CA GLU A 337 -9.78 17.38 -5.90
C GLU A 337 -10.54 16.78 -4.71
N LEU A 338 -11.42 15.82 -4.98
CA LEU A 338 -12.18 15.14 -3.93
C LEU A 338 -11.27 14.42 -2.93
N ALA A 339 -10.30 13.59 -3.40
CA ALA A 339 -9.39 12.89 -2.53
C ALA A 339 -8.61 13.86 -1.61
N ARG A 340 -8.21 15.03 -2.13
CA ARG A 340 -7.51 16.06 -1.37
C ARG A 340 -8.41 16.72 -0.33
N LEU A 341 -9.63 17.11 -0.70
CA LEU A 341 -10.61 17.70 0.23
C LEU A 341 -10.94 16.75 1.38
N PHE A 342 -10.99 15.43 1.09
CA PHE A 342 -11.19 14.39 2.10
C PHE A 342 -9.92 14.07 2.90
N GLY A 343 -8.82 14.79 2.67
CA GLY A 343 -7.58 14.64 3.40
C GLY A 343 -6.72 13.45 2.99
N PHE A 344 -7.12 12.64 2.02
CA PHE A 344 -6.35 11.48 1.60
C PHE A 344 -4.98 11.88 1.03
N LYS A 345 -3.97 11.10 1.34
CA LYS A 345 -2.71 11.08 0.61
C LYS A 345 -2.96 10.47 -0.77
N ILE A 346 -2.53 11.17 -1.81
CA ILE A 346 -2.80 10.82 -3.21
C ILE A 346 -1.57 10.17 -3.84
N HIS A 347 -1.69 8.91 -4.26
CA HIS A 347 -0.64 8.16 -4.90
C HIS A 347 -1.02 7.84 -6.35
N ALA A 348 -0.47 8.56 -7.31
CA ALA A 348 -0.78 8.38 -8.73
C ALA A 348 0.04 7.24 -9.35
N HIS A 349 -0.60 6.44 -10.21
CA HIS A 349 0.10 5.49 -11.08
C HIS A 349 0.20 6.08 -12.49
N PHE A 350 1.41 6.34 -12.96
CA PHE A 350 1.73 6.84 -14.29
C PHE A 350 2.49 5.77 -15.07
N MET A 351 2.13 5.58 -16.33
CA MET A 351 2.75 4.60 -17.22
C MET A 351 3.43 5.27 -18.41
N ALA A 352 4.68 4.93 -18.64
CA ALA A 352 5.39 5.30 -19.87
C ALA A 352 5.24 4.22 -20.95
N ASN A 353 5.29 4.62 -22.22
CA ASN A 353 5.22 3.74 -23.37
C ASN A 353 3.89 2.98 -23.53
N LEU A 354 2.77 3.61 -23.20
CA LEU A 354 1.45 3.11 -23.56
C LEU A 354 1.27 3.08 -25.10
N TYR A 355 0.27 2.37 -25.61
CA TYR A 355 -0.04 2.41 -27.04
C TYR A 355 -0.31 3.86 -27.48
N ARG A 356 0.30 4.29 -28.58
CA ARG A 356 0.33 5.67 -29.10
C ARG A 356 1.15 6.68 -28.31
N ALA A 357 1.77 6.31 -27.19
CA ALA A 357 2.68 7.20 -26.50
C ALA A 357 4.03 7.33 -27.23
N THR A 358 4.66 8.49 -27.09
CA THR A 358 6.05 8.77 -27.49
C THR A 358 6.84 9.24 -26.28
N PRO A 359 8.18 9.19 -26.31
CA PRO A 359 9.00 9.74 -25.21
C PRO A 359 8.63 11.18 -24.84
N GLU A 360 8.34 12.03 -25.84
CA GLU A 360 7.96 13.44 -25.65
C GLU A 360 6.60 13.56 -24.98
N SER A 361 5.60 12.77 -25.41
CA SER A 361 4.26 12.79 -24.81
C SER A 361 4.29 12.29 -23.37
N ASP A 362 5.11 11.28 -23.05
CA ASP A 362 5.25 10.76 -21.69
C ASP A 362 5.92 11.78 -20.75
N VAL A 363 6.94 12.50 -21.22
CA VAL A 363 7.56 13.59 -20.47
C VAL A 363 6.59 14.76 -20.27
N ALA A 364 5.84 15.15 -21.32
CA ALA A 364 4.85 16.22 -21.24
C ALA A 364 3.70 15.86 -20.29
N GLY A 365 3.16 14.63 -20.38
CA GLY A 365 2.10 14.14 -19.50
C GLY A 365 2.54 14.05 -18.04
N TYR A 366 3.77 13.57 -17.78
CA TYR A 366 4.30 13.55 -16.42
C TYR A 366 4.53 14.98 -15.86
N ARG A 367 5.06 15.88 -16.69
CA ARG A 367 5.22 17.29 -16.29
C ARG A 367 3.87 17.89 -15.93
N ALA A 368 2.81 17.66 -16.74
CA ALA A 368 1.46 18.09 -16.42
C ALA A 368 0.98 17.52 -15.07
N LEU A 369 1.25 16.23 -14.77
CA LEU A 369 0.88 15.61 -13.51
C LEU A 369 1.45 16.35 -12.29
N VAL A 370 2.66 16.87 -12.38
CA VAL A 370 3.37 17.47 -11.24
C VAL A 370 3.37 19.02 -11.25
N THR A 371 2.77 19.66 -12.27
CA THR A 371 2.71 21.13 -12.37
C THR A 371 1.30 21.70 -12.54
N ASP A 372 0.35 20.94 -13.12
CA ASP A 372 -1.04 21.40 -13.27
C ASP A 372 -1.78 21.28 -11.93
N ARG A 373 -2.34 22.39 -11.47
CA ARG A 373 -3.05 22.54 -10.18
C ARG A 373 -4.20 21.57 -9.98
N ARG A 374 -4.74 20.97 -11.04
CA ARG A 374 -5.79 19.95 -10.96
C ARG A 374 -5.30 18.62 -10.37
N PHE A 375 -4.00 18.32 -10.50
CA PHE A 375 -3.46 17.01 -10.13
C PHE A 375 -2.56 17.08 -8.90
N LEU A 376 -1.28 17.36 -9.03
CA LEU A 376 -0.28 17.52 -7.97
C LEU A 376 -0.32 16.40 -6.92
N PRO A 377 0.09 15.16 -7.27
CA PRO A 377 0.06 14.02 -6.35
C PRO A 377 1.06 14.16 -5.20
N ASP A 378 0.85 13.42 -4.12
CA ASP A 378 1.79 13.31 -3.01
C ASP A 378 2.86 12.23 -3.28
N GLU A 379 2.46 11.16 -3.97
CA GLU A 379 3.35 10.08 -4.39
C GLU A 379 3.07 9.68 -5.85
N VAL A 380 4.09 9.18 -6.53
CA VAL A 380 3.98 8.65 -7.90
C VAL A 380 4.66 7.29 -8.01
N LYS A 381 4.01 6.38 -8.74
CA LYS A 381 4.64 5.21 -9.35
C LYS A 381 4.80 5.47 -10.84
N MET A 382 6.02 5.35 -11.35
CA MET A 382 6.32 5.45 -12.78
C MET A 382 6.61 4.06 -13.32
N TYR A 383 5.69 3.50 -14.10
CA TYR A 383 5.85 2.16 -14.65
C TYR A 383 6.06 2.19 -16.17
N PRO A 384 7.13 1.59 -16.71
CA PRO A 384 7.18 1.31 -18.13
C PRO A 384 6.12 0.25 -18.47
N CYS A 385 5.41 0.45 -19.58
CA CYS A 385 4.50 -0.54 -20.12
C CYS A 385 5.30 -1.78 -20.53
N ALA A 386 4.89 -2.95 -20.06
CA ALA A 386 5.46 -4.23 -20.42
C ALA A 386 4.41 -5.05 -21.19
N LEU A 387 4.83 -5.69 -22.28
CA LEU A 387 3.98 -6.60 -23.03
C LEU A 387 3.88 -7.93 -22.28
N VAL A 388 2.68 -8.29 -21.90
CA VAL A 388 2.35 -9.58 -21.28
C VAL A 388 1.41 -10.34 -22.21
N ASP A 389 1.56 -11.67 -22.25
CA ASP A 389 0.72 -12.52 -23.10
C ASP A 389 -0.77 -12.41 -22.73
N GLY A 390 -1.64 -12.60 -23.71
CA GLY A 390 -3.09 -12.50 -23.54
C GLY A 390 -3.62 -11.08 -23.33
N THR A 391 -2.79 -10.03 -23.43
CA THR A 391 -3.24 -8.63 -23.43
C THR A 391 -3.63 -8.16 -24.82
N GLY A 392 -4.57 -7.20 -24.93
CA GLY A 392 -4.93 -6.59 -26.22
C GLY A 392 -3.74 -5.93 -26.94
N LEU A 393 -2.72 -5.52 -26.18
CA LEU A 393 -1.50 -4.91 -26.71
C LEU A 393 -0.68 -5.86 -27.59
N VAL A 394 -0.80 -7.19 -27.42
CA VAL A 394 -0.11 -8.21 -28.23
C VAL A 394 -0.45 -8.07 -29.72
N THR A 395 -1.70 -7.74 -30.05
CA THR A 395 -2.11 -7.50 -31.46
C THR A 395 -1.35 -6.31 -32.06
N HIS A 396 -1.22 -5.23 -31.32
CA HIS A 396 -0.48 -4.03 -31.76
C HIS A 396 1.02 -4.26 -31.86
N TRP A 397 1.58 -5.11 -31.06
CA TRP A 397 2.98 -5.52 -31.14
C TRP A 397 3.23 -6.40 -32.35
N ARG A 398 2.36 -7.40 -32.60
CA ARG A 398 2.49 -8.34 -33.76
C ARG A 398 2.38 -7.64 -35.11
N ASN A 399 1.51 -6.65 -35.21
CA ASN A 399 1.32 -5.88 -36.45
C ASN A 399 2.26 -4.66 -36.59
N GLY A 400 3.18 -4.47 -35.60
CA GLY A 400 4.19 -3.42 -35.65
C GLY A 400 3.70 -2.01 -35.31
N THR A 401 2.43 -1.84 -34.87
CA THR A 401 1.87 -0.52 -34.54
C THR A 401 2.22 -0.06 -33.11
N TRP A 402 2.74 -0.94 -32.29
CA TRP A 402 3.35 -0.64 -31.00
C TRP A 402 4.66 -1.43 -30.82
N LYS A 403 5.65 -0.80 -30.22
CA LYS A 403 6.90 -1.44 -29.79
C LYS A 403 7.36 -0.82 -28.47
N PRO A 404 8.06 -1.58 -27.60
CA PRO A 404 8.64 -1.01 -26.39
C PRO A 404 9.73 0.01 -26.74
N TYR A 405 9.87 1.02 -25.88
CA TYR A 405 11.02 1.92 -25.95
C TYR A 405 12.32 1.16 -25.85
N THR A 406 13.33 1.64 -26.52
CA THR A 406 14.72 1.21 -26.26
C THR A 406 15.09 1.54 -24.82
N GLU A 407 16.10 0.86 -24.29
CA GLU A 407 16.60 1.15 -22.95
C GLU A 407 17.01 2.62 -22.80
N ARG A 408 17.60 3.20 -23.83
CA ARG A 408 18.04 4.60 -23.84
C ARG A 408 16.87 5.55 -23.76
N GLU A 409 15.87 5.40 -24.63
CA GLU A 409 14.65 6.21 -24.61
C GLU A 409 13.94 6.12 -23.26
N LEU A 410 13.81 4.91 -22.70
CA LEU A 410 13.17 4.72 -21.39
C LEU A 410 13.92 5.44 -20.28
N ILE A 411 15.26 5.32 -20.25
CA ILE A 411 16.08 6.01 -19.23
C ILE A 411 15.95 7.52 -19.40
N ASP A 412 15.98 8.04 -20.63
CA ASP A 412 15.86 9.47 -20.91
C ASP A 412 14.51 10.03 -20.44
N VAL A 413 13.40 9.34 -20.69
CA VAL A 413 12.07 9.69 -20.18
C VAL A 413 12.05 9.71 -18.65
N LEU A 414 12.55 8.65 -17.99
CA LEU A 414 12.52 8.56 -16.54
C LEU A 414 13.43 9.58 -15.87
N VAL A 415 14.58 9.92 -16.46
CA VAL A 415 15.47 10.98 -15.99
C VAL A 415 14.78 12.33 -16.07
N ALA A 416 14.16 12.66 -17.22
CA ALA A 416 13.41 13.90 -17.39
C ALA A 416 12.25 14.02 -16.38
N ASN A 417 11.54 12.92 -16.14
CA ASN A 417 10.46 12.87 -15.17
C ASN A 417 10.99 13.07 -13.74
N MET A 418 12.11 12.45 -13.37
CA MET A 418 12.74 12.65 -12.06
C MET A 418 13.17 14.10 -11.84
N GLN A 419 13.75 14.75 -12.84
CA GLN A 419 14.17 16.15 -12.78
C GLN A 419 12.99 17.12 -12.67
N ALA A 420 11.83 16.77 -13.26
CA ALA A 420 10.60 17.55 -13.17
C ALA A 420 9.85 17.39 -11.83
N THR A 421 10.23 16.39 -11.02
CA THR A 421 9.50 16.04 -9.79
C THR A 421 9.77 17.07 -8.68
N PRO A 422 8.73 17.75 -8.15
CA PRO A 422 8.90 18.78 -7.12
C PRO A 422 9.25 18.19 -5.75
N PRO A 423 9.77 19.01 -4.80
CA PRO A 423 10.31 18.55 -3.52
C PRO A 423 9.27 17.92 -2.57
N TYR A 424 8.00 18.14 -2.80
CA TYR A 424 6.91 17.56 -2.00
C TYR A 424 6.37 16.23 -2.57
N VAL A 425 6.81 15.78 -3.74
CA VAL A 425 6.39 14.50 -4.34
C VAL A 425 7.39 13.41 -4.03
N ARG A 426 6.91 12.19 -3.78
CA ARG A 426 7.74 11.01 -3.57
C ARG A 426 7.59 10.03 -4.74
N VAL A 427 8.68 9.73 -5.44
CA VAL A 427 8.70 8.66 -6.46
C VAL A 427 8.93 7.32 -5.78
N SER A 428 7.85 6.59 -5.57
CA SER A 428 7.85 5.38 -4.74
C SER A 428 8.38 4.14 -5.48
N ARG A 429 8.07 3.97 -6.77
CA ARG A 429 8.48 2.83 -7.60
C ARG A 429 8.65 3.23 -9.07
N MET A 430 9.57 2.54 -9.77
CA MET A 430 9.78 2.66 -11.23
C MET A 430 9.58 1.35 -11.99
N ILE A 431 9.27 0.26 -11.31
CA ILE A 431 8.98 -1.04 -11.92
C ILE A 431 7.81 -1.71 -11.21
N ARG A 432 7.13 -2.60 -11.92
CA ARG A 432 6.23 -3.60 -11.32
C ARG A 432 7.02 -4.86 -10.95
N ASP A 433 6.46 -5.66 -10.04
CA ASP A 433 7.05 -6.95 -9.63
C ASP A 433 6.73 -8.09 -10.63
N ILE A 434 6.56 -7.78 -11.92
CA ILE A 434 6.32 -8.77 -12.98
C ILE A 434 7.61 -9.57 -13.17
N SER A 435 7.49 -10.88 -13.18
CA SER A 435 8.59 -11.80 -13.47
C SER A 435 9.09 -11.60 -14.91
N SER A 436 10.41 -11.66 -15.10
CA SER A 436 11.02 -11.42 -16.43
C SER A 436 10.58 -12.43 -17.48
N HIS A 437 10.11 -13.62 -17.09
CA HIS A 437 9.58 -14.63 -18.02
C HIS A 437 8.15 -14.33 -18.47
N ASP A 438 7.38 -13.59 -17.68
CA ASP A 438 6.02 -13.14 -18.06
C ASP A 438 6.05 -11.96 -19.05
N ILE A 439 7.21 -11.29 -19.19
CA ILE A 439 7.37 -10.15 -20.08
C ILE A 439 7.83 -10.63 -21.46
N MET A 440 6.94 -10.55 -22.46
CA MET A 440 7.27 -10.85 -23.85
C MET A 440 8.21 -9.79 -24.44
N ALA A 441 7.88 -8.51 -24.26
CA ALA A 441 8.67 -7.38 -24.73
C ALA A 441 8.58 -6.19 -23.75
N GLY A 442 9.64 -5.39 -23.65
CA GLY A 442 9.77 -4.25 -22.75
C GLY A 442 10.86 -4.42 -21.71
N ASN A 443 10.85 -3.58 -20.68
CA ASN A 443 11.90 -3.60 -19.65
C ASN A 443 11.80 -4.85 -18.75
N LYS A 444 12.88 -5.64 -18.71
CA LYS A 444 13.04 -6.82 -17.84
C LYS A 444 14.00 -6.58 -16.66
N LYS A 445 14.60 -5.39 -16.59
CA LYS A 445 15.62 -5.07 -15.56
C LYS A 445 14.95 -4.64 -14.27
N VAL A 446 15.24 -5.36 -13.19
CA VAL A 446 14.69 -5.12 -11.84
C VAL A 446 15.35 -3.93 -11.14
N ASN A 447 16.52 -3.47 -11.60
CA ASN A 447 17.31 -2.36 -11.04
C ASN A 447 17.15 -1.03 -11.80
N LEU A 448 16.04 -0.84 -12.53
CA LEU A 448 15.80 0.34 -13.36
C LEU A 448 15.98 1.66 -12.59
N ARG A 449 15.52 1.74 -11.33
CA ARG A 449 15.74 2.94 -10.49
C ARG A 449 17.23 3.25 -10.32
N GLN A 450 18.07 2.25 -10.06
CA GLN A 450 19.52 2.45 -9.91
C GLN A 450 20.17 2.95 -11.20
N MET A 451 19.71 2.44 -12.37
CA MET A 451 20.18 2.89 -13.67
C MET A 451 19.84 4.36 -13.90
N VAL A 452 18.60 4.77 -13.56
CA VAL A 452 18.17 6.17 -13.63
C VAL A 452 18.99 7.05 -12.67
N ASP A 453 19.19 6.62 -11.42
CA ASP A 453 19.98 7.36 -10.43
C ASP A 453 21.45 7.53 -10.88
N CYS A 454 22.07 6.50 -11.48
CA CYS A 454 23.40 6.57 -12.07
C CYS A 454 23.47 7.57 -13.24
N GLU A 455 22.46 7.56 -14.13
CA GLU A 455 22.41 8.47 -15.27
C GLU A 455 22.17 9.93 -14.84
N LEU A 456 21.34 10.16 -13.81
CA LEU A 456 21.16 11.46 -13.19
C LEU A 456 22.47 12.01 -12.63
N ALA A 457 23.23 11.18 -11.89
CA ALA A 457 24.53 11.56 -11.37
C ALA A 457 25.53 11.90 -12.49
N ARG A 458 25.51 11.13 -13.59
CA ARG A 458 26.38 11.39 -14.76
C ARG A 458 26.04 12.70 -15.47
N ARG A 459 24.76 13.09 -15.53
CA ARG A 459 24.31 14.37 -16.15
C ARG A 459 24.49 15.58 -15.23
N GLY A 460 24.83 15.40 -13.96
CA GLY A 460 25.00 16.49 -13.00
C GLY A 460 23.68 17.20 -12.61
N GLY A 461 22.53 16.55 -12.83
CA GLY A 461 21.21 17.11 -12.52
C GLY A 461 20.79 16.84 -11.08
N GLY A 462 20.37 17.89 -10.35
CA GLY A 462 19.74 17.75 -9.04
C GLY A 462 18.35 17.13 -9.14
N VAL A 463 17.98 16.31 -8.15
CA VAL A 463 16.62 15.75 -7.99
C VAL A 463 16.14 16.08 -6.60
N GLU A 464 14.98 16.73 -6.52
CA GLU A 464 14.44 17.27 -5.26
C GLU A 464 13.37 16.36 -4.62
N GLU A 465 12.97 15.28 -5.28
CA GLU A 465 11.92 14.37 -4.78
C GLU A 465 12.29 13.78 -3.41
N ILE A 466 11.28 13.45 -2.62
CA ILE A 466 11.42 13.07 -1.20
C ILE A 466 12.37 11.89 -1.01
N ARG A 467 12.19 10.79 -1.76
CA ARG A 467 12.95 9.54 -1.55
C ARG A 467 14.46 9.70 -1.77
N THR A 468 14.88 10.59 -2.66
CA THR A 468 16.29 10.90 -2.87
C THR A 468 16.89 11.67 -1.70
N ARG A 469 16.04 12.40 -0.96
CA ARG A 469 16.43 13.25 0.17
C ARG A 469 16.18 12.65 1.55
N GLU A 470 15.56 11.46 1.67
CA GLU A 470 15.37 10.77 2.95
C GLU A 470 16.72 10.53 3.67
N ILE A 471 16.81 10.79 4.97
CA ILE A 471 18.04 10.57 5.77
C ILE A 471 18.49 9.09 5.82
N GLY A 472 17.63 8.14 5.42
CA GLY A 472 17.97 6.72 5.39
C GLY A 472 18.32 6.13 6.76
N THR A 473 19.13 5.05 6.75
CA THR A 473 19.58 4.36 7.97
C THR A 473 20.93 4.85 8.49
N ARG A 474 21.65 5.67 7.74
CA ARG A 474 22.89 6.33 8.16
C ARG A 474 22.48 7.52 9.00
N GLY A 475 22.65 7.48 10.30
CA GLY A 475 22.30 8.61 11.18
C GLY A 475 22.75 9.95 10.57
N ALA A 476 21.86 10.95 10.60
CA ALA A 476 22.20 12.33 10.30
C ALA A 476 22.42 13.07 11.63
N ASP A 477 23.24 14.09 11.62
CA ASP A 477 23.31 15.01 12.74
C ASP A 477 21.98 15.77 12.81
N LEU A 478 21.27 15.60 13.93
CA LEU A 478 19.95 16.19 14.15
C LEU A 478 20.04 17.53 14.89
N THR A 479 21.25 18.00 15.23
CA THR A 479 21.46 19.24 16.00
C THR A 479 21.26 20.50 15.14
N GLU A 480 21.45 20.41 13.81
CA GLU A 480 21.39 21.52 12.86
C GLU A 480 20.19 21.44 11.89
N LEU A 481 19.06 20.86 12.36
CA LEU A 481 17.87 20.77 11.51
C LEU A 481 17.17 22.13 11.36
N ALA A 482 16.90 22.52 10.11
CA ALA A 482 16.06 23.66 9.77
C ALA A 482 14.65 23.22 9.39
N LEU A 483 13.63 23.97 9.85
CA LEU A 483 12.26 23.81 9.37
C LEU A 483 12.07 24.63 8.10
N VAL A 484 11.81 23.97 6.99
CA VAL A 484 11.60 24.58 5.68
C VAL A 484 10.16 24.35 5.23
N GLU A 485 9.51 25.41 4.79
CA GLU A 485 8.15 25.41 4.24
C GLU A 485 8.20 25.51 2.72
N PHE A 486 7.46 24.66 2.02
CA PHE A 486 7.26 24.72 0.58
C PHE A 486 5.75 24.90 0.29
N PRO A 487 5.31 26.13 -0.04
CA PRO A 487 3.91 26.40 -0.39
C PRO A 487 3.63 26.06 -1.85
N TYR A 488 2.43 25.52 -2.13
CA TYR A 488 1.93 25.32 -3.49
C TYR A 488 0.41 25.40 -3.53
N GLU A 489 -0.13 25.70 -4.72
CA GLU A 489 -1.56 25.92 -4.92
C GLU A 489 -2.17 24.82 -5.76
N THR A 490 -3.34 24.35 -5.35
CA THR A 490 -4.22 23.48 -6.13
C THR A 490 -5.49 24.19 -6.54
N THR A 491 -6.33 23.55 -7.33
CA THR A 491 -7.66 24.08 -7.66
C THR A 491 -8.52 24.28 -6.41
N VAL A 492 -8.39 23.42 -5.40
CA VAL A 492 -9.30 23.31 -4.24
C VAL A 492 -8.70 23.77 -2.91
N SER A 493 -7.38 23.93 -2.83
CA SER A 493 -6.69 24.26 -1.57
C SER A 493 -5.37 24.98 -1.80
N SER A 494 -4.90 25.70 -0.78
CA SER A 494 -3.52 26.10 -0.61
C SER A 494 -2.82 25.03 0.24
N GLU A 495 -1.67 24.55 -0.19
CA GLU A 495 -0.95 23.46 0.44
C GLU A 495 0.37 23.96 1.04
N ARG A 496 0.77 23.37 2.16
CA ARG A 496 2.06 23.61 2.81
C ARG A 496 2.77 22.28 3.04
N PHE A 497 3.94 22.12 2.44
CA PHE A 497 4.83 21.01 2.72
C PHE A 497 5.91 21.47 3.70
N LEU A 498 5.77 21.10 4.97
CA LEU A 498 6.70 21.42 6.04
C LEU A 498 7.72 20.30 6.16
N GLN A 499 9.01 20.60 6.21
CA GLN A 499 10.06 19.60 6.29
C GLN A 499 11.21 20.02 7.22
N TRP A 500 11.65 19.10 8.06
CA TRP A 500 12.91 19.22 8.79
C TRP A 500 14.03 18.74 7.89
N VAL A 501 14.99 19.60 7.57
CA VAL A 501 16.10 19.29 6.66
C VAL A 501 17.44 19.53 7.34
N THR A 502 18.41 18.68 6.99
CA THR A 502 19.83 18.89 7.35
C THR A 502 20.45 19.98 6.45
N PRO A 503 21.67 20.49 6.79
CA PRO A 503 22.40 21.43 5.92
C PRO A 503 22.60 20.92 4.48
N GLU A 504 22.72 19.59 4.30
CA GLU A 504 22.84 18.95 2.97
C GLU A 504 21.49 18.74 2.28
N GLY A 505 20.38 19.26 2.82
CA GLY A 505 19.05 19.14 2.25
C GLY A 505 18.38 17.77 2.44
N LYS A 506 18.87 16.91 3.35
CA LYS A 506 18.24 15.62 3.68
C LYS A 506 17.05 15.82 4.60
N ILE A 507 15.98 15.06 4.37
CA ILE A 507 14.71 15.16 5.11
C ILE A 507 14.73 14.21 6.31
N ALA A 508 14.63 14.78 7.52
CA ALA A 508 14.46 14.04 8.78
C ALA A 508 12.99 13.77 9.14
N GLY A 509 12.10 14.61 8.65
CA GLY A 509 10.64 14.45 8.81
C GLY A 509 9.89 15.53 8.05
N PHE A 510 8.62 15.28 7.78
CA PHE A 510 7.77 16.24 7.06
C PHE A 510 6.30 16.14 7.47
N LEU A 511 5.53 17.17 7.11
CA LEU A 511 4.09 17.26 7.27
C LEU A 511 3.47 17.88 6.03
N ARG A 512 2.28 17.39 5.63
CA ARG A 512 1.45 17.97 4.58
C ARG A 512 0.23 18.63 5.22
N LEU A 513 0.15 19.93 5.12
CA LEU A 513 -0.99 20.73 5.54
C LEU A 513 -1.76 21.22 4.32
N SER A 514 -3.05 20.98 4.30
CA SER A 514 -4.01 21.51 3.32
C SER A 514 -4.88 22.59 3.97
N LEU A 515 -5.06 23.67 3.27
CA LEU A 515 -5.92 24.81 3.61
C LEU A 515 -7.05 24.89 2.54
N PRO A 516 -8.17 24.15 2.72
CA PRO A 516 -9.20 24.00 1.70
C PRO A 516 -10.00 25.29 1.49
N LYS A 517 -10.26 25.66 0.23
CA LYS A 517 -11.13 26.79 -0.11
C LYS A 517 -12.58 26.50 0.26
N ALA A 518 -13.27 27.46 0.89
CA ALA A 518 -14.68 27.31 1.29
C ALA A 518 -15.59 26.90 0.12
N SER A 519 -15.42 27.56 -1.04
CA SER A 519 -16.19 27.25 -2.25
C SER A 519 -15.99 25.81 -2.75
N ALA A 520 -14.79 25.26 -2.61
CA ALA A 520 -14.50 23.88 -3.01
C ALA A 520 -15.18 22.87 -2.06
N ILE A 521 -15.24 23.16 -0.76
CA ILE A 521 -15.98 22.37 0.22
C ILE A 521 -17.48 22.39 -0.08
N GLU A 522 -18.05 23.56 -0.39
CA GLU A 522 -19.46 23.69 -0.74
C GLU A 522 -19.82 22.92 -2.01
N ALA A 523 -18.97 22.99 -3.04
CA ALA A 523 -19.15 22.21 -4.27
C ALA A 523 -19.11 20.69 -4.01
N ALA A 524 -18.17 20.21 -3.20
CA ALA A 524 -18.10 18.80 -2.82
C ALA A 524 -19.31 18.31 -2.00
N ARG A 525 -19.86 19.19 -1.13
CA ARG A 525 -21.09 18.94 -0.40
C ARG A 525 -22.32 18.84 -1.30
N ALA A 526 -22.42 19.72 -2.29
CA ALA A 526 -23.51 19.70 -3.26
C ALA A 526 -23.48 18.40 -4.08
N GLU A 527 -22.29 17.97 -4.54
CA GLU A 527 -22.09 16.69 -5.24
C GLU A 527 -22.51 15.50 -4.38
N ALA A 528 -22.10 15.46 -3.11
CA ALA A 528 -22.48 14.40 -2.17
C ALA A 528 -24.01 14.32 -1.91
N LYS A 529 -24.68 15.48 -1.89
CA LYS A 529 -26.16 15.53 -1.77
C LYS A 529 -26.85 15.02 -3.04
N SER A 530 -26.33 15.38 -4.21
CA SER A 530 -26.84 14.91 -5.51
C SER A 530 -26.70 13.41 -5.67
N GLU A 531 -25.54 12.83 -5.29
CA GLU A 531 -25.26 11.40 -5.32
C GLU A 531 -26.30 10.63 -4.46
N ARG A 532 -26.61 11.13 -3.26
CA ARG A 532 -27.65 10.55 -2.38
C ARG A 532 -29.05 10.61 -2.94
N GLY A 533 -29.42 11.72 -3.57
CA GLY A 533 -30.73 11.89 -4.22
C GLY A 533 -30.92 10.90 -5.36
N ALA A 534 -29.88 10.63 -6.13
CA ALA A 534 -29.90 9.64 -7.22
C ALA A 534 -30.04 8.20 -6.72
N ILE A 535 -29.40 7.83 -5.61
CA ILE A 535 -29.51 6.49 -5.00
C ILE A 535 -30.91 6.27 -4.39
N GLY A 536 -31.54 7.33 -3.87
CA GLY A 536 -32.91 7.26 -3.30
C GLY A 536 -34.01 7.18 -4.34
N SER A 537 -33.78 7.60 -5.58
CA SER A 537 -34.76 7.61 -6.68
C SER A 537 -34.65 6.42 -7.64
N THR A 538 -33.49 5.77 -7.68
CA THR A 538 -33.27 4.53 -8.44
C THR A 538 -32.64 3.53 -7.48
N GLY A 539 -33.41 2.56 -7.02
CA GLY A 539 -32.84 1.37 -6.40
C GLY A 539 -31.74 0.87 -7.34
N CYS A 540 -30.55 0.67 -6.81
CA CYS A 540 -29.29 0.39 -7.49
C CYS A 540 -29.49 -0.54 -8.70
N GLU A 541 -29.76 0.02 -9.88
CA GLU A 541 -29.66 -0.70 -11.14
C GLU A 541 -28.17 -0.72 -11.51
N ALA A 542 -27.52 -1.85 -11.21
CA ALA A 542 -26.33 -2.22 -11.92
C ALA A 542 -26.65 -2.13 -13.43
N MET A 543 -25.85 -1.39 -14.18
CA MET A 543 -25.99 -1.26 -15.64
C MET A 543 -26.29 -2.63 -16.26
N PRO A 544 -27.28 -2.75 -17.14
CA PRO A 544 -27.71 -4.03 -17.70
C PRO A 544 -26.54 -4.63 -18.50
N ILE A 545 -26.02 -5.73 -18.00
CA ILE A 545 -25.23 -6.67 -18.79
C ILE A 545 -26.28 -7.58 -19.41
N GLU A 546 -26.45 -7.53 -20.72
CA GLU A 546 -27.38 -8.38 -21.47
C GLU A 546 -27.27 -9.85 -21.01
N GLY A 547 -28.36 -10.40 -20.53
CA GLY A 547 -28.52 -11.82 -20.24
C GLY A 547 -29.18 -12.16 -18.92
N LYS A 548 -30.52 -12.17 -18.90
CA LYS A 548 -31.44 -12.73 -17.90
C LYS A 548 -31.50 -12.10 -16.51
N VAL A 549 -32.56 -11.32 -16.33
CA VAL A 549 -33.14 -10.85 -15.05
C VAL A 549 -33.48 -12.03 -14.15
N ILE A 550 -32.83 -12.11 -12.99
CA ILE A 550 -33.35 -12.86 -11.85
C ILE A 550 -34.26 -11.90 -11.08
N SER A 551 -35.54 -12.19 -11.06
CA SER A 551 -36.58 -11.38 -10.40
C SER A 551 -36.36 -11.32 -8.90
N HIS A 552 -36.01 -10.15 -8.38
CA HIS A 552 -36.07 -9.84 -6.94
C HIS A 552 -37.51 -9.47 -6.54
N GLN A 553 -38.31 -10.45 -6.21
CA GLN A 553 -39.66 -10.28 -5.63
C GLN A 553 -39.68 -10.54 -4.12
N ALA A 554 -38.52 -10.59 -3.44
CA ALA A 554 -38.42 -10.88 -2.01
C ALA A 554 -37.86 -9.71 -1.15
N ALA A 555 -37.89 -8.47 -1.66
CA ALA A 555 -37.30 -7.33 -0.94
C ALA A 555 -38.30 -6.20 -0.62
N ARG A 556 -39.56 -6.51 -0.39
CA ARG A 556 -40.60 -5.50 -0.08
C ARG A 556 -41.17 -5.49 1.34
N ASP A 557 -40.66 -6.32 2.24
CA ASP A 557 -41.10 -6.32 3.64
C ASP A 557 -39.90 -6.20 4.58
N ILE A 558 -39.22 -5.05 4.58
CA ILE A 558 -38.26 -4.68 5.63
C ILE A 558 -38.76 -3.39 6.28
N GLU A 559 -39.15 -3.50 7.54
CA GLU A 559 -39.55 -2.43 8.45
C GLU A 559 -38.52 -1.30 8.59
N PRO A 560 -38.90 -0.12 9.12
CA PRO A 560 -38.11 1.09 9.03
C PRO A 560 -36.77 0.99 9.78
N ALA A 561 -35.77 1.56 9.13
CA ALA A 561 -34.37 1.68 9.49
C ALA A 561 -34.05 1.58 10.99
N SER A 562 -33.30 0.54 11.35
CA SER A 562 -32.68 0.34 12.66
C SER A 562 -31.80 1.53 13.08
N ALA A 563 -31.54 1.65 14.38
CA ALA A 563 -30.65 2.68 14.95
C ALA A 563 -29.27 2.76 14.23
N SER A 564 -28.82 1.67 13.60
CA SER A 564 -27.60 1.63 12.78
C SER A 564 -27.66 2.51 11.52
N ALA A 565 -28.79 2.50 10.80
CA ALA A 565 -28.98 3.34 9.61
C ALA A 565 -29.09 4.84 9.96
N GLN A 566 -29.53 5.14 11.17
CA GLN A 566 -29.62 6.51 11.68
C GLN A 566 -28.25 7.02 12.16
N ALA A 567 -27.44 6.13 12.77
CA ALA A 567 -26.04 6.38 13.10
C ALA A 567 -25.17 6.54 11.83
N GLU A 568 -25.42 5.73 10.80
CA GLU A 568 -24.75 5.86 9.50
C GLU A 568 -25.11 7.18 8.78
N ARG A 569 -26.37 7.64 8.87
CA ARG A 569 -26.79 8.95 8.34
C ARG A 569 -26.15 10.09 9.10
N SER A 570 -26.08 10.02 10.43
CA SER A 570 -25.45 11.01 11.29
C SER A 570 -23.93 11.09 11.05
N ALA A 571 -23.25 9.96 10.93
CA ALA A 571 -21.83 9.90 10.57
C ALA A 571 -21.56 10.45 9.16
N HIS A 572 -22.47 10.22 8.23
CA HIS A 572 -22.39 10.72 6.86
C HIS A 572 -22.60 12.24 6.78
N ASP A 573 -23.44 12.82 7.65
CA ASP A 573 -23.67 14.27 7.70
C ASP A 573 -22.57 15.03 8.43
N ALA A 574 -21.94 14.42 9.43
CA ALA A 574 -20.77 14.95 10.14
C ALA A 574 -19.47 14.92 9.30
N PHE A 575 -19.48 14.16 8.21
CA PHE A 575 -18.28 13.86 7.42
C PHE A 575 -17.81 14.98 6.52
N LEU A 576 -18.70 15.72 5.90
CA LEU A 576 -18.31 16.80 5.01
C LEU A 576 -17.62 17.87 5.83
N LEU A 577 -16.31 18.02 5.58
CA LEU A 577 -15.44 19.00 6.18
C LEU A 577 -16.20 20.27 6.53
N ALA A 578 -16.27 20.61 7.81
CA ALA A 578 -16.88 21.87 8.21
C ALA A 578 -16.12 22.99 7.52
N ALA A 579 -16.82 23.97 6.97
CA ALA A 579 -16.19 25.21 6.55
C ALA A 579 -15.34 25.75 7.72
N GLY A 580 -14.14 26.23 7.44
CA GLY A 580 -13.23 26.73 8.47
C GLY A 580 -12.34 25.67 9.15
N ALA A 581 -12.23 24.45 8.61
CA ALA A 581 -11.27 23.46 9.10
C ALA A 581 -10.13 23.23 8.10
N ALA A 582 -8.88 23.39 8.57
CA ALA A 582 -7.68 22.94 7.87
C ALA A 582 -7.51 21.43 8.00
N MET A 583 -6.59 20.81 7.21
CA MET A 583 -6.38 19.36 7.20
C MET A 583 -4.90 18.99 7.18
N ILE A 584 -4.44 18.29 8.21
CA ILE A 584 -3.16 17.57 8.16
C ILE A 584 -3.38 16.25 7.43
N ARG A 585 -2.75 16.10 6.25
CA ARG A 585 -2.92 14.94 5.36
C ARG A 585 -1.86 13.85 5.57
N GLU A 586 -0.70 14.20 6.08
CA GLU A 586 0.38 13.28 6.40
C GLU A 586 1.35 13.90 7.42
N VAL A 587 1.82 13.09 8.36
CA VAL A 587 3.00 13.38 9.20
C VAL A 587 3.93 12.19 9.12
N HIS A 588 5.18 12.40 8.76
CA HIS A 588 6.19 11.37 8.67
C HIS A 588 7.52 11.84 9.28
N VAL A 589 8.08 11.04 10.20
CA VAL A 589 9.40 11.29 10.78
C VAL A 589 10.26 10.06 10.55
N TYR A 590 11.39 10.26 9.87
CA TYR A 590 12.36 9.20 9.60
C TYR A 590 13.23 8.95 10.82
N GLY A 591 13.68 7.72 11.02
CA GLY A 591 14.64 7.38 12.07
C GLY A 591 14.75 5.88 12.28
N ALA A 592 15.84 5.45 12.93
CA ALA A 592 15.96 4.08 13.40
C ALA A 592 14.83 3.82 14.39
N VAL A 593 14.10 2.71 14.20
CA VAL A 593 12.94 2.34 15.01
C VAL A 593 13.34 2.27 16.46
N ALA A 594 12.77 3.16 17.28
CA ALA A 594 12.67 2.92 18.71
C ALA A 594 11.37 2.18 18.97
N ALA A 595 11.43 1.11 19.73
CA ALA A 595 10.23 0.45 20.23
C ALA A 595 9.37 1.46 20.99
N LEU A 596 8.04 1.39 20.84
CA LEU A 596 7.11 2.25 21.55
C LEU A 596 7.32 2.07 23.08
N GLY A 597 7.65 3.17 23.76
CA GLY A 597 7.89 3.19 25.21
C GLY A 597 9.36 3.14 25.65
N HIS A 598 10.34 3.05 24.75
CA HIS A 598 11.76 3.11 25.07
C HIS A 598 12.42 4.38 24.54
N ALA A 599 13.22 5.05 25.39
CA ALA A 599 13.99 6.22 24.99
C ALA A 599 15.08 5.81 23.98
N SER A 600 15.14 6.47 22.81
CA SER A 600 16.22 6.32 21.85
C SER A 600 16.71 7.69 21.39
N THR A 601 17.96 7.74 20.93
CA THR A 601 18.63 8.95 20.40
C THR A 601 18.25 9.26 18.95
N GLY A 602 17.30 8.53 18.35
CA GLY A 602 16.89 8.71 16.94
C GLY A 602 15.88 9.85 16.74
N ALA A 603 15.75 10.36 15.51
CA ALA A 603 14.86 11.47 15.12
C ALA A 603 13.40 11.30 15.54
N GLN A 604 12.90 10.06 15.67
CA GLN A 604 11.52 9.78 16.08
C GLN A 604 11.21 10.20 17.54
N HIS A 605 12.21 10.35 18.41
CA HIS A 605 12.04 10.71 19.83
C HIS A 605 12.43 12.16 20.19
N THR A 606 12.97 12.92 19.22
CA THR A 606 13.33 14.35 19.43
C THR A 606 12.13 15.30 19.37
N GLY A 607 10.91 14.77 19.28
CA GLY A 607 9.69 15.59 19.23
C GLY A 607 9.46 16.29 17.87
N LEU A 608 10.17 15.93 16.80
CA LEU A 608 10.03 16.56 15.48
C LEU A 608 8.60 16.54 14.96
N GLY A 609 7.89 15.41 15.12
CA GLY A 609 6.49 15.30 14.71
C GLY A 609 5.57 16.26 15.48
N ARG A 610 5.78 16.42 16.79
CA ARG A 610 5.04 17.39 17.63
C ARG A 610 5.27 18.83 17.14
N LYS A 611 6.52 19.19 16.85
CA LYS A 611 6.87 20.52 16.34
C LYS A 611 6.27 20.79 14.96
N LEU A 612 6.24 19.78 14.08
CA LEU A 612 5.56 19.89 12.77
C LEU A 612 4.06 20.15 12.93
N VAL A 613 3.38 19.40 13.80
CA VAL A 613 1.95 19.59 14.09
C VAL A 613 1.69 20.96 14.71
N ALA A 614 2.52 21.42 15.65
CA ALA A 614 2.40 22.75 16.25
C ALA A 614 2.50 23.85 15.18
N ARG A 615 3.52 23.77 14.29
CA ARG A 615 3.67 24.75 13.22
C ARG A 615 2.50 24.71 12.21
N ALA A 616 1.96 23.53 11.92
CA ALA A 616 0.76 23.41 11.08
C ALA A 616 -0.47 24.09 11.71
N CYS A 617 -0.64 23.97 13.05
CA CYS A 617 -1.69 24.68 13.78
C CYS A 617 -1.50 26.20 13.73
N GLU A 618 -0.26 26.71 13.85
CA GLU A 618 0.05 28.13 13.73
C GLU A 618 -0.31 28.66 12.33
N ILE A 619 0.16 27.98 11.26
CA ILE A 619 -0.12 28.36 9.86
C ILE A 619 -1.63 28.36 9.59
N ALA A 620 -2.35 27.35 10.08
CA ALA A 620 -3.80 27.29 9.89
C ALA A 620 -4.52 28.45 10.60
N ARG A 621 -4.10 28.80 11.83
CA ARG A 621 -4.65 29.97 12.56
C ARG A 621 -4.32 31.29 11.85
N GLU A 622 -3.07 31.47 11.41
CA GLU A 622 -2.62 32.64 10.64
C GLU A 622 -3.43 32.80 9.34
N ALA A 623 -3.87 31.68 8.75
CA ALA A 623 -4.71 31.65 7.54
C ALA A 623 -6.22 31.81 7.83
N GLY A 624 -6.63 32.03 9.10
CA GLY A 624 -8.01 32.28 9.50
C GLY A 624 -8.87 31.04 9.70
N TYR A 625 -8.27 29.86 9.90
CA TYR A 625 -9.01 28.63 10.23
C TYR A 625 -9.24 28.54 11.72
N GLU A 626 -10.45 28.16 12.11
CA GLU A 626 -10.84 27.97 13.52
C GLU A 626 -10.49 26.59 14.04
N ARG A 627 -10.35 25.62 13.13
CA ARG A 627 -10.17 24.20 13.43
C ARG A 627 -9.17 23.56 12.49
N ILE A 628 -8.51 22.52 12.99
CA ILE A 628 -7.62 21.69 12.19
C ILE A 628 -7.96 20.21 12.39
N ASN A 629 -8.15 19.50 11.30
CA ASN A 629 -8.36 18.06 11.26
C ASN A 629 -7.04 17.34 10.94
N VAL A 630 -6.96 16.07 11.33
CA VAL A 630 -5.95 15.14 10.82
C VAL A 630 -6.61 13.85 10.35
N ILE A 631 -6.24 13.39 9.14
CA ILE A 631 -6.63 12.07 8.63
C ILE A 631 -5.80 11.00 9.35
N SER A 632 -6.10 10.75 10.63
CA SER A 632 -5.36 9.78 11.43
C SER A 632 -5.63 8.35 10.97
N ALA A 633 -4.59 7.52 10.91
CA ALA A 633 -4.78 6.08 10.87
C ALA A 633 -5.28 5.58 12.23
N VAL A 634 -5.95 4.43 12.26
CA VAL A 634 -6.56 3.86 13.46
C VAL A 634 -5.56 3.76 14.61
N GLY A 635 -4.40 3.17 14.37
CA GLY A 635 -3.36 2.97 15.39
C GLY A 635 -2.57 4.23 15.77
N THR A 636 -2.90 5.41 15.21
CA THR A 636 -2.25 6.69 15.54
C THR A 636 -3.16 7.65 16.29
N ARG A 637 -4.42 7.30 16.55
CA ARG A 637 -5.40 8.17 17.21
C ARG A 637 -4.94 8.64 18.59
N GLU A 638 -4.40 7.75 19.41
CA GLU A 638 -3.87 8.09 20.75
C GLU A 638 -2.72 9.10 20.67
N TYR A 639 -1.83 8.98 19.67
CA TYR A 639 -0.76 9.96 19.49
C TYR A 639 -1.33 11.37 19.27
N TYR A 640 -2.35 11.52 18.43
CA TYR A 640 -2.99 12.82 18.22
C TYR A 640 -3.78 13.30 19.44
N ALA A 641 -4.37 12.39 20.22
CA ALA A 641 -5.00 12.75 21.49
C ALA A 641 -4.01 13.39 22.47
N THR A 642 -2.74 12.90 22.54
CA THR A 642 -1.68 13.54 23.35
C THR A 642 -1.29 14.94 22.86
N LEU A 643 -1.70 15.33 21.65
CA LEU A 643 -1.48 16.65 21.06
C LEU A 643 -2.71 17.57 21.18
N GLY A 644 -3.76 17.11 21.88
CA GLY A 644 -4.99 17.86 22.13
C GLY A 644 -5.99 17.78 20.96
N PHE A 645 -5.92 16.71 20.16
CA PHE A 645 -6.96 16.39 19.17
C PHE A 645 -7.98 15.42 19.79
N GLU A 646 -9.23 15.60 19.41
CA GLU A 646 -10.34 14.73 19.83
C GLU A 646 -11.01 14.08 18.60
N GLN A 647 -11.67 12.96 18.80
CA GLN A 647 -12.40 12.28 17.73
C GLN A 647 -13.61 13.13 17.31
N HIS A 648 -13.66 13.53 16.06
CA HIS A 648 -14.78 14.23 15.44
C HIS A 648 -15.15 13.58 14.12
N GLY A 649 -16.26 12.85 14.07
CA GLY A 649 -16.62 12.05 12.90
C GLY A 649 -15.51 11.07 12.52
N LEU A 650 -15.02 11.16 11.29
CA LEU A 650 -13.98 10.28 10.75
C LEU A 650 -12.55 10.83 10.92
N TYR A 651 -12.36 11.96 11.60
CA TYR A 651 -11.08 12.63 11.81
C TYR A 651 -10.77 12.82 13.28
N GLN A 652 -9.52 13.11 13.57
CA GLN A 652 -9.14 13.75 14.82
C GLN A 652 -9.12 15.25 14.58
N GLN A 653 -9.79 16.05 15.41
CA GLN A 653 -9.96 17.50 15.26
C GLN A 653 -9.43 18.23 16.48
N LYS A 654 -8.92 19.43 16.28
CA LYS A 654 -8.49 20.34 17.35
C LYS A 654 -8.96 21.75 17.02
N GLU A 655 -9.47 22.47 18.02
CA GLU A 655 -9.70 23.92 17.97
C GLU A 655 -8.35 24.66 17.96
N LEU A 656 -8.26 25.74 17.19
CA LEU A 656 -7.02 26.49 16.97
C LEU A 656 -6.93 27.77 17.83
#